data_bbfa9da333eadf5a5c4ce59fa8862415
#
_entry.id   bbfa9da333eadf5a5c4ce59fa8862415
#
_cell.length_a   1.000
_cell.length_b   1.000
_cell.length_c   1.000
_cell.angle_alpha   90.00
_cell.angle_beta   90.00
_cell.angle_gamma   90.00
#
_symmetry.space_group_name_H-M   'P 1'
#
loop_
_entity.id
_entity.type
_entity.pdbx_description
1 polymer ?
#
loop_
_entity_poly.entity_id
_entity_poly.type
_entity_poly.pdbx_seq_one_letter_code
_entity_poly.pdbx_strand_id
1 'polypeptide(L)'
;MGSKILNFFKRLSVTQKVILCILAFLVTGYIFCLPRHLFHVPYSTVVTDRNEELLGARIASDGQWRFPPRNTTPEKIKECLITFEDKHFYHHWGVNPFAIGRAFYQNVKNKRIVSGGSTLTMQTIRLARNESRTFREKLIEMIWATRLEFRASKEEILSMYISHAPFGGNVVGLDAAAWRYFGHSADDLSWAESAMLAVLPNAPAMIHLSKGRKTLLDKRNRLLKQLLEKKTIDSSTYELAISEPLPDEPHPLPQIAPYLVSRFYQERNGEYSRSTINKGIQTQVEDLAERWSNEFGRSDIRNLAILVIDIPSNQVVAYCGNVHFDRKQGGNQVDVIQAPRSTGSILKPFLYYAMLQEGSLLPDMLLPDVPVNINGFTPQNFSMQFEGAVPASEALARSLNIPAVTMLQRYGVPKFHSFLQQIGLKTINRSSSHYGLSLILGGAEATLWDVTNAYAMMGRSLLQLPQRSCSLLLPTSRITESTDPFQPGAVWQTFDALKEVNRPEEIDWKSIPSMQTIAWKTGTSYGFRDAWAVGVTPRYAVGVWVGNATGEGKPGLVGAQTAGPVLFDIFNLLPSSSWFTRPAGIFVEAEVCRKSGHLKGRFCDEMDTLLVLPAGLRTEACPYPHLVTLSADESQRIYENCANTEPTLRKSWFTLPPVWEWYYKQHHPEYKPLPPFKAGCGEDTFQPMQFIYPPMNARIKLPKQLDGSKGFLTVELAHNNPNATVFWHLDETYQAQTQDFHKISLQPAAGKHSLTAVDGEGNTISTTFFVE
;
A
#
# COMPACT_ATOMS: atom_id res chain seq x y z
N MET A 1 34.99 52.22 22.47
CA MET A 1 35.83 51.12 22.95
C MET A 1 37.10 50.97 22.09
N GLY A 2 37.01 51.10 20.75
CA GLY A 2 38.15 50.95 19.83
C GLY A 2 39.33 51.92 20.03
N SER A 3 39.07 53.19 20.37
CA SER A 3 40.15 54.20 20.57
C SER A 3 41.02 53.94 21.82
N LYS A 4 40.48 53.44 22.90
CA LYS A 4 41.22 53.06 24.13
C LYS A 4 42.09 51.82 23.88
N ILE A 5 41.65 50.84 23.09
CA ILE A 5 42.44 49.66 22.73
C ILE A 5 43.61 50.06 21.82
N LEU A 6 43.37 50.95 20.84
CA LEU A 6 44.43 51.45 19.93
C LEU A 6 45.52 52.22 20.66
N ASN A 7 45.14 53.04 21.64
CA ASN A 7 46.08 53.82 22.46
C ASN A 7 46.86 52.92 23.44
N PHE A 8 46.28 51.85 23.94
CA PHE A 8 46.97 50.84 24.74
C PHE A 8 48.01 50.09 23.88
N PHE A 9 47.67 49.66 22.68
CA PHE A 9 48.58 48.99 21.74
C PHE A 9 49.77 49.89 21.34
N LYS A 10 49.57 51.18 21.17
CA LYS A 10 50.68 52.14 20.85
C LYS A 10 51.72 52.30 21.98
N ARG A 11 51.36 52.09 23.23
CA ARG A 11 52.23 52.21 24.42
C ARG A 11 53.09 50.97 24.74
N LEU A 12 52.80 49.83 24.09
CA LEU A 12 53.53 48.58 24.32
C LEU A 12 54.87 48.55 23.57
N SER A 13 55.90 47.97 24.21
CA SER A 13 57.18 47.66 23.55
C SER A 13 57.00 46.65 22.42
N VAL A 14 57.94 46.58 21.49
CA VAL A 14 57.91 45.61 20.37
C VAL A 14 57.79 44.18 20.88
N THR A 15 58.56 43.86 21.95
CA THR A 15 58.50 42.51 22.57
C THR A 15 57.10 42.19 23.14
N GLN A 16 56.47 43.18 23.81
CA GLN A 16 55.08 42.99 24.33
C GLN A 16 54.02 42.83 23.21
N LYS A 17 54.17 43.54 22.08
CA LYS A 17 53.33 43.38 20.90
C LYS A 17 53.47 42.00 20.30
N VAL A 18 54.67 41.47 20.14
CA VAL A 18 54.97 40.14 19.64
C VAL A 18 54.34 39.08 20.57
N ILE A 19 54.53 39.21 21.90
CA ILE A 19 53.93 38.30 22.88
C ILE A 19 52.40 38.32 22.78
N LEU A 20 51.76 39.49 22.65
CA LEU A 20 50.37 39.67 22.57
C LEU A 20 49.79 39.05 21.25
N CYS A 21 50.53 39.24 20.15
CA CYS A 21 50.19 38.62 18.87
C CYS A 21 50.29 37.09 18.93
N ILE A 22 51.32 36.52 19.53
CA ILE A 22 51.46 35.08 19.75
C ILE A 22 50.35 34.57 20.65
N LEU A 23 50.03 35.29 21.75
CA LEU A 23 48.93 34.89 22.63
C LEU A 23 47.57 34.92 21.91
N ALA A 24 47.31 35.97 21.14
CA ALA A 24 46.11 36.09 20.33
C ALA A 24 46.02 34.96 19.30
N PHE A 25 47.14 34.62 18.65
CA PHE A 25 47.20 33.48 17.71
C PHE A 25 46.92 32.13 18.41
N LEU A 26 47.54 31.92 19.59
CA LEU A 26 47.30 30.69 20.37
C LEU A 26 45.84 30.59 20.86
N VAL A 27 45.26 31.70 21.34
CA VAL A 27 43.87 31.76 21.79
C VAL A 27 42.94 31.50 20.61
N THR A 28 43.19 32.13 19.46
CA THR A 28 42.40 31.89 18.24
C THR A 28 42.54 30.45 17.80
N GLY A 29 43.75 29.89 17.76
CA GLY A 29 44.00 28.49 17.47
C GLY A 29 43.27 27.55 18.43
N TYR A 30 43.24 27.86 19.73
CA TYR A 30 42.51 27.09 20.72
C TYR A 30 40.99 27.18 20.52
N ILE A 31 40.45 28.35 20.20
CA ILE A 31 39.00 28.51 19.96
C ILE A 31 38.55 27.69 18.75
N PHE A 32 39.34 27.61 17.70
CA PHE A 32 39.03 26.95 16.46
C PHE A 32 39.65 25.55 16.28
N CYS A 33 40.30 24.98 17.32
CA CYS A 33 40.97 23.69 17.23
C CYS A 33 40.01 22.50 17.03
N LEU A 34 38.74 22.61 17.49
CA LEU A 34 37.75 21.55 17.33
C LEU A 34 36.97 21.70 16.02
N PRO A 35 36.81 20.62 15.25
CA PRO A 35 35.95 20.64 14.07
C PRO A 35 34.48 20.89 14.45
N ARG A 36 33.68 21.37 13.50
CA ARG A 36 32.25 21.66 13.72
C ARG A 36 31.47 20.41 14.14
N HIS A 37 31.72 19.29 13.48
CA HIS A 37 31.23 17.96 13.87
C HIS A 37 32.45 17.17 14.38
N LEU A 38 32.34 16.63 15.59
CA LEU A 38 33.47 15.93 16.22
C LEU A 38 33.69 14.56 15.59
N PHE A 39 32.62 13.89 15.22
CA PHE A 39 32.63 12.55 14.60
C PHE A 39 32.17 12.61 13.14
N HIS A 40 32.99 12.05 12.24
CA HIS A 40 32.72 11.91 10.82
C HIS A 40 32.77 10.43 10.46
N VAL A 41 31.78 9.66 10.93
CA VAL A 41 31.72 8.21 10.75
C VAL A 41 30.35 7.83 10.18
N PRO A 42 30.26 6.77 9.38
CA PRO A 42 28.97 6.28 8.92
C PRO A 42 28.19 5.62 10.06
N TYR A 43 26.86 5.76 10.01
CA TYR A 43 25.96 5.12 10.96
C TYR A 43 25.13 4.04 10.29
N SER A 44 24.67 3.09 11.09
CA SER A 44 23.67 2.10 10.72
C SER A 44 22.33 2.77 10.47
N THR A 45 21.57 2.31 9.46
CA THR A 45 20.16 2.72 9.31
C THR A 45 19.34 1.91 10.30
N VAL A 46 18.62 2.60 11.18
CA VAL A 46 17.84 2.00 12.26
C VAL A 46 16.38 2.35 12.10
N VAL A 47 15.50 1.36 12.15
CA VAL A 47 14.05 1.55 12.07
C VAL A 47 13.40 0.99 13.32
N THR A 48 12.63 1.82 13.99
CA THR A 48 11.84 1.44 15.17
C THR A 48 10.34 1.58 14.88
N ASP A 49 9.54 0.92 15.69
CA ASP A 49 8.10 1.08 15.70
C ASP A 49 7.67 2.42 16.32
N ARG A 50 6.37 2.65 16.45
CA ARG A 50 5.81 3.86 17.09
C ARG A 50 6.18 4.02 18.57
N ASN A 51 6.56 2.96 19.24
CA ASN A 51 6.94 2.92 20.65
C ASN A 51 8.46 2.87 20.86
N GLU A 52 9.25 3.10 19.80
CA GLU A 52 10.72 3.06 19.79
C GLU A 52 11.31 1.64 19.95
N GLU A 53 10.50 0.58 19.80
CA GLU A 53 11.00 -0.78 19.73
C GLU A 53 11.63 -1.09 18.37
N LEU A 54 12.80 -1.75 18.38
CA LEU A 54 13.54 -2.05 17.16
C LEU A 54 12.76 -3.01 16.25
N LEU A 55 12.51 -2.58 15.01
CA LEU A 55 11.99 -3.41 13.92
C LEU A 55 13.13 -4.05 13.11
N GLY A 56 14.24 -3.36 13.00
CA GLY A 56 15.43 -3.85 12.32
C GLY A 56 16.45 -2.74 12.06
N ALA A 57 17.64 -3.16 11.63
CA ALA A 57 18.69 -2.22 11.25
C ALA A 57 19.53 -2.76 10.08
N ARG A 58 20.19 -1.86 9.37
CA ARG A 58 21.22 -2.17 8.36
C ARG A 58 22.57 -1.66 8.85
N ILE A 59 23.59 -2.51 8.70
CA ILE A 59 24.96 -2.20 9.11
C ILE A 59 25.49 -0.96 8.35
N ALA A 60 26.33 -0.17 9.01
CA ALA A 60 26.98 1.00 8.39
C ALA A 60 27.93 0.58 7.25
N SER A 61 28.23 1.51 6.35
CA SER A 61 29.04 1.23 5.15
C SER A 61 30.49 0.79 5.45
N ASP A 62 30.98 1.07 6.66
CA ASP A 62 32.29 0.61 7.16
C ASP A 62 32.26 -0.75 7.86
N GLY A 63 31.10 -1.45 7.80
CA GLY A 63 30.94 -2.77 8.41
C GLY A 63 30.78 -2.77 9.94
N GLN A 64 30.54 -1.59 10.54
CA GLN A 64 30.29 -1.47 11.98
C GLN A 64 28.79 -1.38 12.27
N TRP A 65 28.33 -2.05 13.30
CA TRP A 65 27.05 -1.82 13.94
C TRP A 65 27.19 -0.57 14.81
N ARG A 66 26.85 0.58 14.27
CA ARG A 66 26.93 1.87 14.94
C ARG A 66 25.62 2.61 14.73
N PHE A 67 24.77 2.57 15.75
CA PHE A 67 23.48 3.28 15.69
C PHE A 67 23.69 4.79 15.72
N PRO A 68 22.82 5.58 15.11
CA PRO A 68 22.88 7.05 15.23
C PRO A 68 22.96 7.50 16.69
N PRO A 69 23.71 8.57 16.99
CA PRO A 69 23.95 9.00 18.36
C PRO A 69 22.65 9.39 19.08
N ARG A 70 22.56 8.97 20.33
CA ARG A 70 21.46 9.36 21.22
C ARG A 70 21.76 10.68 21.93
N ASN A 71 20.71 11.35 22.40
CA ASN A 71 20.86 12.65 23.09
C ASN A 71 20.96 12.49 24.62
N THR A 72 20.58 11.38 25.19
CA THR A 72 20.50 11.10 26.62
C THR A 72 21.26 9.83 26.97
N THR A 73 21.82 9.77 28.18
CA THR A 73 22.50 8.58 28.69
C THR A 73 21.63 7.94 29.78
N PRO A 74 21.28 6.63 29.68
CA PRO A 74 20.55 5.93 30.73
C PRO A 74 21.29 5.96 32.07
N GLU A 75 20.58 6.15 33.18
CA GLU A 75 21.17 6.43 34.50
C GLU A 75 22.07 5.32 34.99
N LYS A 76 21.69 4.05 34.82
CA LYS A 76 22.47 2.91 35.29
C LYS A 76 23.85 2.82 34.61
N ILE A 77 23.90 2.95 33.27
CA ILE A 77 25.18 2.94 32.55
C ILE A 77 26.02 4.21 32.85
N LYS A 78 25.39 5.34 33.05
CA LYS A 78 26.03 6.58 33.45
C LYS A 78 26.79 6.39 34.78
N GLU A 79 26.11 5.90 35.82
CA GLU A 79 26.70 5.62 37.11
C GLU A 79 27.84 4.59 37.04
N CYS A 80 27.65 3.52 36.24
CA CYS A 80 28.67 2.51 36.01
C CYS A 80 29.92 3.12 35.34
N LEU A 81 29.77 3.91 34.26
CA LEU A 81 30.88 4.53 33.54
C LEU A 81 31.64 5.54 34.39
N ILE A 82 30.93 6.42 35.09
CA ILE A 82 31.57 7.42 35.99
C ILE A 82 32.34 6.70 37.11
N THR A 83 31.77 5.67 37.72
CA THR A 83 32.41 4.92 38.78
C THR A 83 33.63 4.15 38.30
N PHE A 84 33.62 3.63 37.08
CA PHE A 84 34.69 2.81 36.53
C PHE A 84 35.80 3.64 35.88
N GLU A 85 35.44 4.61 35.00
CA GLU A 85 36.40 5.32 34.14
C GLU A 85 36.84 6.66 34.74
N ASP A 86 35.93 7.43 35.39
CA ASP A 86 36.20 8.81 35.78
C ASP A 86 35.36 9.27 36.98
N LYS A 87 35.78 8.89 38.18
CA LYS A 87 35.07 9.19 39.44
C LYS A 87 34.81 10.68 39.70
N HIS A 88 35.60 11.56 39.10
CA HIS A 88 35.50 13.02 39.25
C HIS A 88 35.04 13.71 37.98
N PHE A 89 34.34 13.03 37.11
CA PHE A 89 33.89 13.52 35.80
C PHE A 89 33.21 14.89 35.86
N TYR A 90 32.36 15.14 36.83
CA TYR A 90 31.63 16.41 36.98
C TYR A 90 32.49 17.52 37.61
N HIS A 91 33.69 17.22 38.10
CA HIS A 91 34.51 18.18 38.89
C HIS A 91 35.78 18.69 38.19
N HIS A 92 36.04 18.27 36.96
CA HIS A 92 37.19 18.74 36.19
C HIS A 92 36.80 19.32 34.82
N TRP A 93 37.67 20.09 34.21
CA TRP A 93 37.48 20.73 32.91
C TRP A 93 38.17 19.95 31.79
N GLY A 94 37.76 18.70 31.60
CA GLY A 94 38.23 17.82 30.54
C GLY A 94 39.52 17.05 30.86
N VAL A 95 40.34 17.57 31.74
CA VAL A 95 41.61 16.96 32.21
C VAL A 95 41.61 16.94 33.74
N ASN A 96 42.03 15.81 34.34
CA ASN A 96 42.19 15.69 35.79
C ASN A 96 43.66 15.62 36.14
N PRO A 97 44.30 16.75 36.60
CA PRO A 97 45.72 16.80 36.94
C PRO A 97 46.11 15.83 38.04
N PHE A 98 45.25 15.64 39.04
CA PHE A 98 45.50 14.71 40.16
C PHE A 98 45.52 13.24 39.68
N ALA A 99 44.63 12.87 38.76
CA ALA A 99 44.63 11.53 38.17
C ALA A 99 45.89 11.30 37.32
N ILE A 100 46.33 12.29 36.55
CA ILE A 100 47.58 12.22 35.77
C ILE A 100 48.78 12.06 36.70
N GLY A 101 48.91 12.91 37.75
CA GLY A 101 49.99 12.84 38.73
C GLY A 101 50.05 11.50 39.45
N ARG A 102 48.90 10.99 39.88
CA ARG A 102 48.76 9.64 40.48
C ARG A 102 49.20 8.52 39.52
N ALA A 103 48.71 8.56 38.26
CA ALA A 103 49.07 7.58 37.25
C ALA A 103 50.58 7.62 36.93
N PHE A 104 51.18 8.80 36.81
CA PHE A 104 52.62 8.95 36.61
C PHE A 104 53.40 8.32 37.75
N TYR A 105 53.09 8.68 39.00
CA TYR A 105 53.76 8.11 40.19
C TYR A 105 53.64 6.59 40.23
N GLN A 106 52.44 6.03 40.00
CA GLN A 106 52.23 4.58 40.04
C GLN A 106 52.96 3.82 38.92
N ASN A 107 53.01 4.38 37.72
CA ASN A 107 53.70 3.79 36.57
C ASN A 107 55.22 3.81 36.73
N VAL A 108 55.79 4.91 37.27
CA VAL A 108 57.22 5.02 37.59
C VAL A 108 57.60 4.04 38.70
N LYS A 109 56.81 3.98 39.79
CA LYS A 109 57.07 3.08 40.93
C LYS A 109 57.03 1.60 40.49
N ASN A 110 56.10 1.22 39.60
CA ASN A 110 55.94 -0.18 39.19
C ASN A 110 56.75 -0.50 37.91
N LYS A 111 57.50 0.44 37.34
CA LYS A 111 58.26 0.28 36.07
C LYS A 111 57.43 -0.32 34.90
N ARG A 112 56.12 -0.18 34.95
CA ARG A 112 55.18 -0.64 33.94
C ARG A 112 53.90 0.19 34.01
N ILE A 113 53.15 0.24 32.92
CA ILE A 113 51.85 0.95 32.87
C ILE A 113 50.83 0.18 33.69
N VAL A 114 50.50 0.64 34.90
CA VAL A 114 49.51 0.05 35.80
C VAL A 114 48.29 0.92 36.02
N SER A 115 48.39 2.22 35.71
CA SER A 115 47.29 3.18 35.88
C SER A 115 47.24 4.19 34.74
N GLY A 116 46.02 4.51 34.30
CA GLY A 116 45.74 5.56 33.32
C GLY A 116 45.20 6.81 33.99
N GLY A 117 45.61 7.99 33.47
CA GLY A 117 45.10 9.30 33.92
C GLY A 117 44.19 9.98 32.88
N SER A 118 43.58 9.22 31.97
CA SER A 118 42.68 9.77 30.94
C SER A 118 41.26 9.90 31.49
N THR A 119 40.66 11.06 31.32
CA THR A 119 39.23 11.30 31.63
C THR A 119 38.31 10.77 30.54
N LEU A 120 36.99 10.68 30.80
CA LEU A 120 35.99 10.35 29.78
C LEU A 120 36.03 11.37 28.63
N THR A 121 36.22 12.66 28.90
CA THR A 121 36.34 13.71 27.87
C THR A 121 37.55 13.47 26.97
N MET A 122 38.71 13.12 27.54
CA MET A 122 39.92 12.76 26.76
C MET A 122 39.68 11.50 25.91
N GLN A 123 38.96 10.52 26.45
CA GLN A 123 38.60 9.29 25.71
C GLN A 123 37.66 9.61 24.54
N THR A 124 36.68 10.50 24.71
CA THR A 124 35.81 10.99 23.65
C THR A 124 36.59 11.61 22.51
N ILE A 125 37.54 12.47 22.82
CA ILE A 125 38.43 13.06 21.80
C ILE A 125 39.27 11.99 21.10
N ARG A 126 39.79 11.02 21.82
CA ARG A 126 40.56 9.91 21.24
C ARG A 126 39.71 9.12 20.24
N LEU A 127 38.46 8.80 20.58
CA LEU A 127 37.54 8.09 19.69
C LEU A 127 37.28 8.92 18.41
N ALA A 128 37.13 10.23 18.54
CA ALA A 128 36.90 11.10 17.40
C ALA A 128 38.12 11.25 16.49
N ARG A 129 39.31 11.26 17.04
CA ARG A 129 40.56 11.40 16.27
C ARG A 129 41.01 10.08 15.64
N ASN A 130 40.77 8.97 16.31
CA ASN A 130 41.12 7.60 15.85
C ASN A 130 42.61 7.47 15.43
N GLU A 131 43.52 8.19 16.07
CA GLU A 131 44.94 8.23 15.76
C GLU A 131 45.75 7.27 16.67
N SER A 132 46.97 6.93 16.25
CA SER A 132 47.87 6.05 17.01
C SER A 132 48.28 6.70 18.34
N ARG A 133 48.48 5.90 19.38
CA ARG A 133 48.85 6.36 20.75
C ARG A 133 50.29 6.84 20.79
N THR A 134 50.47 8.15 20.61
CA THR A 134 51.77 8.85 20.77
C THR A 134 51.70 9.91 21.88
N PHE A 135 52.85 10.37 22.38
CA PHE A 135 52.90 11.45 23.36
C PHE A 135 52.32 12.77 22.78
N ARG A 136 52.57 13.02 21.51
CA ARG A 136 52.01 14.18 20.80
C ARG A 136 50.48 14.12 20.77
N GLU A 137 49.92 12.97 20.40
CA GLU A 137 48.45 12.80 20.41
C GLU A 137 47.85 12.96 21.79
N LYS A 138 48.57 12.51 22.84
CA LYS A 138 48.12 12.72 24.21
C LYS A 138 48.02 14.18 24.62
N LEU A 139 48.96 15.04 24.16
CA LEU A 139 48.88 16.49 24.37
C LEU A 139 47.71 17.12 23.61
N ILE A 140 47.47 16.68 22.36
CA ILE A 140 46.33 17.13 21.56
C ILE A 140 45.01 16.71 22.22
N GLU A 141 44.90 15.44 22.68
CA GLU A 141 43.75 14.97 23.45
C GLU A 141 43.43 15.87 24.63
N MET A 142 44.46 16.29 25.42
CA MET A 142 44.26 17.16 26.56
C MET A 142 43.77 18.55 26.17
N ILE A 143 44.36 19.18 25.13
CA ILE A 143 43.94 20.50 24.64
C ILE A 143 42.52 20.45 24.12
N TRP A 144 42.22 19.46 23.29
CA TRP A 144 40.88 19.29 22.72
C TRP A 144 39.82 18.94 23.78
N ALA A 145 40.19 18.14 24.79
CA ALA A 145 39.31 17.81 25.90
C ALA A 145 38.89 19.07 26.68
N THR A 146 39.85 19.96 27.02
CA THR A 146 39.49 21.22 27.68
C THR A 146 38.61 22.09 26.80
N ARG A 147 38.89 22.16 25.49
CA ARG A 147 38.07 22.94 24.55
C ARG A 147 36.64 22.35 24.37
N LEU A 148 36.52 21.01 24.42
CA LEU A 148 35.21 20.33 24.31
C LEU A 148 34.31 20.67 25.50
N GLU A 149 34.86 20.76 26.72
CA GLU A 149 34.11 21.14 27.93
C GLU A 149 33.58 22.59 27.90
N PHE A 150 34.22 23.49 27.12
CA PHE A 150 33.68 24.84 26.86
C PHE A 150 32.60 24.86 25.79
N ARG A 151 32.46 23.76 25.00
CA ARG A 151 31.55 23.70 23.87
C ARG A 151 30.35 22.84 24.15
N ALA A 152 30.47 21.79 24.95
CA ALA A 152 29.45 20.80 25.23
C ALA A 152 29.31 20.59 26.75
N SER A 153 28.11 20.32 27.19
CA SER A 153 27.84 19.96 28.59
C SER A 153 28.39 18.56 28.91
N LYS A 154 28.52 18.26 30.19
CA LYS A 154 28.95 16.93 30.66
C LYS A 154 28.06 15.80 30.13
N GLU A 155 26.75 16.02 30.08
CA GLU A 155 25.78 15.03 29.55
C GLU A 155 25.97 14.82 28.04
N GLU A 156 26.22 15.87 27.28
CA GLU A 156 26.50 15.74 25.84
C GLU A 156 27.83 15.02 25.59
N ILE A 157 28.89 15.30 26.41
CA ILE A 157 30.16 14.60 26.30
C ILE A 157 30.02 13.11 26.62
N LEU A 158 29.26 12.77 27.66
CA LEU A 158 28.96 11.38 28.01
C LEU A 158 28.16 10.67 26.91
N SER A 159 27.14 11.34 26.35
CA SER A 159 26.37 10.86 25.22
C SER A 159 27.26 10.61 23.99
N MET A 160 28.14 11.53 23.65
CA MET A 160 29.12 11.35 22.57
C MET A 160 30.03 10.14 22.84
N TYR A 161 30.51 9.96 24.08
CA TYR A 161 31.35 8.83 24.44
C TYR A 161 30.60 7.49 24.22
N ILE A 162 29.44 7.34 24.84
CA ILE A 162 28.69 6.05 24.79
C ILE A 162 28.22 5.73 23.37
N SER A 163 27.95 6.74 22.55
CA SER A 163 27.51 6.52 21.15
C SER A 163 28.64 6.03 20.24
N HIS A 164 29.92 6.26 20.63
CA HIS A 164 31.08 5.93 19.79
C HIS A 164 32.10 4.99 20.45
N ALA A 165 31.86 4.58 21.70
CA ALA A 165 32.73 3.63 22.38
C ALA A 165 32.68 2.26 21.69
N PRO A 166 33.84 1.57 21.52
CA PRO A 166 33.87 0.22 20.97
C PRO A 166 33.52 -0.80 22.07
N PHE A 167 32.54 -1.67 21.78
CA PHE A 167 32.12 -2.71 22.72
C PHE A 167 32.60 -4.11 22.33
N GLY A 168 33.45 -4.22 21.30
CA GLY A 168 34.04 -5.47 20.82
C GLY A 168 33.52 -5.92 19.45
N GLY A 169 34.37 -6.64 18.71
CA GLY A 169 34.07 -7.01 17.33
C GLY A 169 33.78 -5.79 16.44
N ASN A 170 32.66 -5.83 15.75
CA ASN A 170 32.16 -4.73 14.92
C ASN A 170 31.02 -3.95 15.59
N VAL A 171 30.94 -3.94 16.93
CA VAL A 171 29.88 -3.25 17.68
C VAL A 171 30.42 -1.96 18.28
N VAL A 172 29.85 -0.84 17.89
CA VAL A 172 30.21 0.52 18.33
C VAL A 172 28.94 1.23 18.80
N GLY A 173 29.05 1.84 19.98
CA GLY A 173 27.94 2.55 20.60
C GLY A 173 27.03 1.66 21.47
N LEU A 174 26.48 2.32 22.51
CA LEU A 174 25.70 1.65 23.56
C LEU A 174 24.45 0.94 23.00
N ASP A 175 23.69 1.63 22.14
CA ASP A 175 22.42 1.07 21.62
C ASP A 175 22.67 -0.18 20.76
N ALA A 176 23.68 -0.15 19.91
CA ALA A 176 24.06 -1.32 19.13
C ALA A 176 24.55 -2.45 20.05
N ALA A 177 25.29 -2.13 21.12
CA ALA A 177 25.78 -3.10 22.09
C ALA A 177 24.63 -3.73 22.90
N ALA A 178 23.67 -2.95 23.37
CA ALA A 178 22.51 -3.44 24.10
C ALA A 178 21.73 -4.47 23.26
N TRP A 179 21.37 -4.13 22.02
CA TRP A 179 20.67 -5.03 21.12
C TRP A 179 21.49 -6.26 20.71
N ARG A 180 22.80 -6.09 20.49
CA ARG A 180 23.67 -7.20 20.09
C ARG A 180 24.02 -8.17 21.22
N TYR A 181 24.09 -7.70 22.44
CA TYR A 181 24.49 -8.56 23.57
C TYR A 181 23.33 -9.01 24.44
N PHE A 182 22.24 -8.24 24.51
CA PHE A 182 21.11 -8.53 25.39
C PHE A 182 19.77 -8.63 24.68
N GLY A 183 19.64 -8.15 23.45
CA GLY A 183 18.42 -8.27 22.64
C GLY A 183 17.32 -7.28 23.02
N HIS A 184 17.64 -6.22 23.77
CA HIS A 184 16.68 -5.18 24.16
C HIS A 184 17.30 -3.77 24.16
N SER A 185 16.48 -2.75 24.44
CA SER A 185 16.88 -1.35 24.46
C SER A 185 17.93 -1.06 25.53
N ALA A 186 18.81 -0.09 25.25
CA ALA A 186 19.77 0.40 26.24
C ALA A 186 19.11 1.06 27.46
N ASP A 187 17.88 1.52 27.35
CA ASP A 187 17.12 2.11 28.45
C ASP A 187 16.63 1.07 29.47
N ASP A 188 16.50 -0.20 29.04
CA ASP A 188 16.05 -1.32 29.86
C ASP A 188 17.19 -2.13 30.52
N LEU A 189 18.45 -1.74 30.29
CA LEU A 189 19.61 -2.46 30.84
C LEU A 189 19.51 -2.66 32.34
N SER A 190 19.85 -3.87 32.80
CA SER A 190 20.05 -4.18 34.22
C SER A 190 21.33 -3.53 34.76
N TRP A 191 21.53 -3.57 36.07
CA TRP A 191 22.79 -3.11 36.66
C TRP A 191 23.97 -4.00 36.26
N ALA A 192 23.76 -5.30 36.09
CA ALA A 192 24.79 -6.24 35.66
C ALA A 192 25.22 -5.98 34.20
N GLU A 193 24.23 -5.79 33.32
CA GLU A 193 24.42 -5.49 31.90
C GLU A 193 25.11 -4.11 31.72
N SER A 194 24.64 -3.10 32.45
CA SER A 194 25.26 -1.76 32.47
C SER A 194 26.71 -1.81 32.97
N ALA A 195 26.98 -2.56 34.05
CA ALA A 195 28.34 -2.74 34.56
C ALA A 195 29.24 -3.51 33.57
N MET A 196 28.69 -4.53 32.88
CA MET A 196 29.42 -5.23 31.83
C MET A 196 29.82 -4.30 30.69
N LEU A 197 28.86 -3.53 30.16
CA LEU A 197 29.14 -2.58 29.08
C LEU A 197 30.09 -1.46 29.50
N ALA A 198 30.05 -0.99 30.75
CA ALA A 198 30.99 0.01 31.25
C ALA A 198 32.44 -0.46 31.26
N VAL A 199 32.71 -1.74 31.46
CA VAL A 199 34.07 -2.29 31.54
C VAL A 199 34.63 -2.76 30.20
N LEU A 200 33.79 -3.02 29.19
CA LEU A 200 34.19 -3.54 27.88
C LEU A 200 35.11 -2.57 27.08
N PRO A 201 34.86 -1.25 26.97
CA PRO A 201 35.65 -0.36 26.15
C PRO A 201 37.11 -0.25 26.62
N ASN A 202 37.43 -0.60 27.87
CA ASN A 202 38.76 -0.47 28.45
C ASN A 202 39.79 -1.45 27.83
N ALA A 203 39.35 -2.62 27.31
CA ALA A 203 40.27 -3.57 26.70
C ALA A 203 39.52 -4.46 25.67
N PRO A 204 38.93 -3.90 24.60
CA PRO A 204 38.03 -4.64 23.69
C PRO A 204 38.74 -5.76 22.92
N ALA A 205 40.06 -5.68 22.72
CA ALA A 205 40.83 -6.73 22.03
C ALA A 205 41.17 -7.93 22.92
N MET A 206 41.25 -7.74 24.25
CA MET A 206 41.64 -8.78 25.18
C MET A 206 40.51 -9.37 26.01
N ILE A 207 39.39 -8.66 26.12
CA ILE A 207 38.24 -9.01 26.92
C ILE A 207 37.05 -9.04 25.96
N HIS A 208 36.74 -10.22 25.44
CA HIS A 208 35.65 -10.51 24.52
C HIS A 208 34.77 -11.62 25.12
N LEU A 209 33.50 -11.69 24.71
CA LEU A 209 32.58 -12.73 25.19
C LEU A 209 33.13 -14.15 25.00
N SER A 210 33.90 -14.38 23.92
CA SER A 210 34.53 -15.68 23.64
C SER A 210 35.90 -15.88 24.30
N LYS A 211 36.62 -14.79 24.63
CA LYS A 211 37.95 -14.83 25.25
C LYS A 211 37.98 -13.91 26.47
N GLY A 212 38.49 -14.45 27.59
CA GLY A 212 38.60 -13.64 28.80
C GLY A 212 37.31 -13.45 29.60
N ARG A 213 36.28 -14.31 29.42
CA ARG A 213 34.98 -14.24 30.16
C ARG A 213 35.17 -14.12 31.68
N LYS A 214 36.08 -14.88 32.27
CA LYS A 214 36.39 -14.79 33.70
C LYS A 214 36.89 -13.42 34.09
N THR A 215 37.81 -12.85 33.30
CA THR A 215 38.33 -11.50 33.56
C THR A 215 37.22 -10.42 33.40
N LEU A 216 36.32 -10.59 32.44
CA LEU A 216 35.17 -9.72 32.26
C LEU A 216 34.21 -9.80 33.46
N LEU A 217 33.90 -11.02 33.89
CA LEU A 217 33.07 -11.27 35.08
C LEU A 217 33.67 -10.65 36.35
N ASP A 218 34.98 -10.86 36.57
CA ASP A 218 35.67 -10.29 37.73
C ASP A 218 35.68 -8.77 37.73
N LYS A 219 35.86 -8.13 36.56
CA LYS A 219 35.81 -6.68 36.43
C LYS A 219 34.40 -6.14 36.65
N ARG A 220 33.37 -6.79 36.07
CA ARG A 220 31.96 -6.45 36.27
C ARG A 220 31.59 -6.51 37.74
N ASN A 221 31.89 -7.63 38.40
CA ASN A 221 31.53 -7.85 39.79
C ASN A 221 32.29 -6.90 40.72
N ARG A 222 33.55 -6.55 40.38
CA ARG A 222 34.31 -5.50 41.12
C ARG A 222 33.65 -4.14 41.00
N LEU A 223 33.14 -3.75 39.80
CA LEU A 223 32.42 -2.49 39.60
C LEU A 223 31.09 -2.50 40.38
N LEU A 224 30.32 -3.58 40.33
CA LEU A 224 29.10 -3.72 41.12
C LEU A 224 29.36 -3.57 42.63
N LYS A 225 30.45 -4.17 43.14
CA LYS A 225 30.87 -3.97 44.52
C LYS A 225 31.19 -2.50 44.84
N GLN A 226 31.85 -1.77 43.94
CA GLN A 226 32.10 -0.32 44.12
C GLN A 226 30.84 0.50 44.15
N LEU A 227 29.83 0.15 43.37
CA LEU A 227 28.50 0.78 43.35
C LEU A 227 27.75 0.53 44.67
N LEU A 228 27.86 -0.68 45.23
CA LEU A 228 27.34 -1.00 46.58
C LEU A 228 28.04 -0.19 47.65
N GLU A 229 29.38 -0.13 47.64
CA GLU A 229 30.18 0.65 48.59
C GLU A 229 29.88 2.14 48.55
N LYS A 230 29.56 2.67 47.36
CA LYS A 230 29.07 4.04 47.11
C LYS A 230 27.60 4.26 47.53
N LYS A 231 26.87 3.22 47.86
CA LYS A 231 25.43 3.25 48.13
C LYS A 231 24.58 3.68 46.91
N THR A 232 25.11 3.52 45.70
CA THR A 232 24.38 3.73 44.45
C THR A 232 23.33 2.60 44.23
N ILE A 233 23.65 1.37 44.66
CA ILE A 233 22.78 0.22 44.70
C ILE A 233 22.70 -0.34 46.11
N ASP A 234 21.63 -1.01 46.46
CA ASP A 234 21.46 -1.69 47.71
C ASP A 234 22.03 -3.14 47.66
N SER A 235 22.03 -3.82 48.80
CA SER A 235 22.56 -5.19 48.90
C SER A 235 21.72 -6.16 48.07
N SER A 236 20.42 -6.01 48.01
CA SER A 236 19.54 -6.91 47.28
C SER A 236 19.77 -6.76 45.76
N THR A 237 19.85 -5.54 45.26
CA THR A 237 20.21 -5.25 43.87
C THR A 237 21.61 -5.80 43.52
N TYR A 238 22.59 -5.66 44.43
CA TYR A 238 23.92 -6.20 44.22
C TYR A 238 23.91 -7.72 44.08
N GLU A 239 23.21 -8.42 44.99
CA GLU A 239 23.13 -9.90 44.94
C GLU A 239 22.46 -10.40 43.67
N LEU A 240 21.39 -9.74 43.24
CA LEU A 240 20.74 -10.05 41.97
C LEU A 240 21.69 -9.79 40.78
N ALA A 241 22.35 -8.64 40.73
CA ALA A 241 23.23 -8.26 39.63
C ALA A 241 24.47 -9.20 39.51
N ILE A 242 25.05 -9.68 40.59
CA ILE A 242 26.17 -10.65 40.52
C ILE A 242 25.72 -12.03 40.06
N SER A 243 24.46 -12.42 40.32
CA SER A 243 23.90 -13.69 39.89
C SER A 243 23.59 -13.74 38.39
N GLU A 244 23.40 -12.60 37.73
CA GLU A 244 23.16 -12.57 36.30
C GLU A 244 24.35 -13.09 35.49
N PRO A 245 24.13 -14.05 34.54
CA PRO A 245 25.20 -14.58 33.70
C PRO A 245 25.68 -13.56 32.70
N LEU A 246 26.88 -13.76 32.16
CA LEU A 246 27.31 -13.04 30.96
C LEU A 246 26.64 -13.64 29.73
N PRO A 247 26.27 -12.84 28.72
CA PRO A 247 25.74 -13.35 27.45
C PRO A 247 26.74 -14.29 26.78
N ASP A 248 26.25 -15.33 26.06
CA ASP A 248 27.15 -16.30 25.44
C ASP A 248 27.66 -15.82 24.08
N GLU A 249 26.74 -15.40 23.20
CA GLU A 249 27.05 -14.91 21.86
C GLU A 249 26.25 -13.65 21.53
N PRO A 250 26.75 -12.82 20.61
CA PRO A 250 25.97 -11.67 20.15
C PRO A 250 24.68 -12.11 19.45
N HIS A 251 23.55 -11.61 19.89
CA HIS A 251 22.25 -11.85 19.26
C HIS A 251 22.17 -11.28 17.83
N PRO A 252 21.50 -11.95 16.89
CA PRO A 252 21.09 -11.30 15.65
C PRO A 252 20.13 -10.13 15.97
N LEU A 253 20.23 -9.06 15.22
CA LEU A 253 19.27 -7.96 15.36
C LEU A 253 17.89 -8.41 14.83
N PRO A 254 16.80 -7.91 15.40
CA PRO A 254 15.45 -8.17 14.90
C PRO A 254 15.32 -7.87 13.40
N GLN A 255 14.54 -8.66 12.68
CA GLN A 255 14.19 -8.48 11.29
C GLN A 255 12.67 -8.57 11.12
N ILE A 256 11.94 -7.71 11.84
CA ILE A 256 10.48 -7.73 11.90
C ILE A 256 9.85 -7.06 10.67
N ALA A 257 10.53 -6.06 10.06
CA ALA A 257 10.07 -5.37 8.87
C ALA A 257 11.23 -5.17 7.86
N PRO A 258 11.79 -6.25 7.28
CA PRO A 258 13.04 -6.19 6.52
C PRO A 258 12.93 -5.34 5.24
N TYR A 259 11.78 -5.33 4.58
CA TYR A 259 11.53 -4.51 3.39
C TYR A 259 11.45 -3.02 3.71
N LEU A 260 10.80 -2.67 4.83
CA LEU A 260 10.77 -1.29 5.32
C LEU A 260 12.18 -0.79 5.69
N VAL A 261 12.96 -1.63 6.38
CA VAL A 261 14.36 -1.32 6.71
C VAL A 261 15.20 -1.14 5.44
N SER A 262 15.00 -1.98 4.43
CA SER A 262 15.68 -1.85 3.13
C SER A 262 15.28 -0.58 2.39
N ARG A 263 14.01 -0.21 2.41
CA ARG A 263 13.49 1.03 1.85
C ARG A 263 14.13 2.24 2.53
N PHE A 264 14.17 2.28 3.87
CA PHE A 264 14.78 3.38 4.60
C PHE A 264 16.30 3.43 4.46
N TYR A 265 16.94 2.27 4.26
CA TYR A 265 18.37 2.25 3.90
C TYR A 265 18.64 2.95 2.56
N GLN A 266 17.73 2.88 1.60
CA GLN A 266 17.85 3.59 0.33
C GLN A 266 17.48 5.08 0.41
N GLU A 267 16.43 5.41 1.17
CA GLU A 267 15.88 6.76 1.25
C GLU A 267 16.55 7.63 2.33
N ARG A 268 17.03 7.01 3.43
CA ARG A 268 17.48 7.65 4.68
C ARG A 268 18.69 6.94 5.27
N ASN A 269 19.70 6.69 4.45
CA ASN A 269 20.89 5.95 4.87
C ASN A 269 21.58 6.56 6.09
N GLY A 270 21.84 5.74 7.11
CA GLY A 270 22.54 6.13 8.34
C GLY A 270 21.69 6.94 9.32
N GLU A 271 20.36 7.01 9.13
CA GLU A 271 19.45 7.71 10.04
C GLU A 271 18.75 6.75 11.01
N TYR A 272 18.35 7.31 12.16
CA TYR A 272 17.38 6.70 13.07
C TYR A 272 15.98 7.14 12.68
N SER A 273 15.12 6.18 12.32
CA SER A 273 13.77 6.44 11.83
C SER A 273 12.73 5.80 12.73
N ARG A 274 11.96 6.63 13.43
CA ARG A 274 10.80 6.20 14.20
C ARG A 274 9.60 6.11 13.26
N SER A 275 9.14 4.88 12.99
CA SER A 275 8.04 4.62 12.06
C SER A 275 6.68 4.68 12.74
N THR A 276 5.62 4.64 11.92
CA THR A 276 4.24 4.53 12.37
C THR A 276 3.81 3.09 12.62
N ILE A 277 4.65 2.13 12.33
CA ILE A 277 4.38 0.68 12.46
C ILE A 277 4.01 0.36 13.91
N ASN A 278 3.08 -0.56 14.07
CA ASN A 278 2.80 -1.23 15.35
C ASN A 278 3.49 -2.60 15.31
N LYS A 279 4.50 -2.79 16.15
CA LYS A 279 5.30 -4.03 16.16
C LYS A 279 4.46 -5.29 16.35
N GLY A 280 3.45 -5.24 17.23
CA GLY A 280 2.57 -6.39 17.47
C GLY A 280 1.76 -6.79 16.23
N ILE A 281 1.14 -5.81 15.56
CA ILE A 281 0.41 -6.04 14.30
C ILE A 281 1.37 -6.49 13.20
N GLN A 282 2.54 -5.85 13.09
CA GLN A 282 3.56 -6.21 12.09
C GLN A 282 3.99 -7.67 12.21
N THR A 283 4.31 -8.11 13.44
CA THR A 283 4.74 -9.50 13.68
C THR A 283 3.64 -10.49 13.28
N GLN A 284 2.39 -10.24 13.70
CA GLN A 284 1.27 -11.11 13.34
C GLN A 284 1.03 -11.16 11.82
N VAL A 285 1.19 -10.02 11.13
CA VAL A 285 1.04 -9.92 9.67
C VAL A 285 2.16 -10.69 8.96
N GLU A 286 3.41 -10.59 9.41
CA GLU A 286 4.53 -11.36 8.85
C GLU A 286 4.36 -12.87 9.06
N ASP A 287 3.96 -13.30 10.26
CA ASP A 287 3.69 -14.71 10.58
C ASP A 287 2.56 -15.28 9.71
N LEU A 288 1.51 -14.46 9.47
CA LEU A 288 0.41 -14.83 8.58
C LEU A 288 0.87 -14.93 7.13
N ALA A 289 1.64 -13.93 6.67
CA ALA A 289 2.18 -13.89 5.31
C ALA A 289 3.08 -15.10 5.04
N GLU A 290 3.90 -15.52 6.00
CA GLU A 290 4.75 -16.70 5.87
C GLU A 290 3.94 -18.00 5.79
N ARG A 291 2.89 -18.14 6.60
CA ARG A 291 1.98 -19.30 6.53
C ARG A 291 1.33 -19.43 5.16
N TRP A 292 0.73 -18.33 4.65
CA TRP A 292 0.11 -18.31 3.33
C TRP A 292 1.12 -18.53 2.20
N SER A 293 2.32 -17.98 2.33
CA SER A 293 3.39 -18.19 1.34
C SER A 293 3.80 -19.67 1.24
N ASN A 294 3.85 -20.38 2.36
CA ASN A 294 4.12 -21.80 2.37
C ASN A 294 3.00 -22.63 1.71
N GLU A 295 1.74 -22.20 1.88
CA GLU A 295 0.60 -22.81 1.17
C GLU A 295 0.65 -22.53 -0.33
N PHE A 296 0.83 -21.29 -0.74
CA PHE A 296 0.92 -20.88 -2.14
C PHE A 296 2.15 -21.45 -2.84
N GLY A 297 3.24 -21.71 -2.12
CA GLY A 297 4.46 -22.33 -2.65
C GLY A 297 4.23 -23.70 -3.25
N ARG A 298 3.17 -24.44 -2.82
CA ARG A 298 2.75 -25.72 -3.42
C ARG A 298 2.26 -25.58 -4.85
N SER A 299 1.80 -24.37 -5.22
CA SER A 299 1.32 -24.03 -6.57
C SER A 299 2.30 -23.10 -7.33
N ASP A 300 3.57 -23.05 -6.91
CA ASP A 300 4.60 -22.18 -7.48
C ASP A 300 4.25 -20.67 -7.45
N ILE A 301 3.42 -20.25 -6.52
CA ILE A 301 3.15 -18.84 -6.23
C ILE A 301 4.08 -18.45 -5.07
N ARG A 302 4.97 -17.48 -5.29
CA ARG A 302 6.16 -17.29 -4.45
C ARG A 302 6.17 -15.98 -3.67
N ASN A 303 5.34 -15.02 -4.03
CA ASN A 303 5.40 -13.67 -3.47
C ASN A 303 4.04 -13.22 -2.98
N LEU A 304 4.04 -12.54 -1.84
CA LEU A 304 2.88 -12.00 -1.16
C LEU A 304 3.27 -10.68 -0.50
N ALA A 305 2.47 -9.64 -0.69
CA ALA A 305 2.65 -8.36 -0.02
C ALA A 305 1.37 -7.91 0.66
N ILE A 306 1.51 -7.29 1.84
CA ILE A 306 0.40 -6.82 2.67
C ILE A 306 0.72 -5.42 3.18
N LEU A 307 -0.26 -4.52 3.05
CA LEU A 307 -0.20 -3.17 3.58
C LEU A 307 -1.43 -2.89 4.43
N VAL A 308 -1.24 -2.44 5.67
CA VAL A 308 -2.33 -2.07 6.58
C VAL A 308 -2.22 -0.59 6.95
N ILE A 309 -3.28 0.17 6.66
CA ILE A 309 -3.38 1.61 6.95
C ILE A 309 -4.47 1.82 8.01
N ASP A 310 -4.15 2.51 9.08
CA ASP A 310 -5.10 3.02 10.05
C ASP A 310 -5.77 4.27 9.48
N ILE A 311 -7.04 4.17 9.13
CA ILE A 311 -7.77 5.21 8.40
C ILE A 311 -7.86 6.52 9.20
N PRO A 312 -8.23 6.53 10.51
CA PRO A 312 -8.33 7.78 11.26
C PRO A 312 -7.02 8.59 11.33
N SER A 313 -5.88 7.93 11.47
CA SER A 313 -4.57 8.59 11.50
C SER A 313 -3.93 8.77 10.13
N ASN A 314 -4.37 8.03 9.12
CA ASN A 314 -3.76 7.82 7.81
C ASN A 314 -2.28 7.40 7.91
N GLN A 315 -2.00 6.48 8.83
CA GLN A 315 -0.67 5.94 9.09
C GLN A 315 -0.62 4.46 8.75
N VAL A 316 0.51 4.04 8.18
CA VAL A 316 0.77 2.62 7.97
C VAL A 316 1.08 1.97 9.32
N VAL A 317 0.34 0.92 9.66
CA VAL A 317 0.52 0.17 10.91
C VAL A 317 1.18 -1.19 10.72
N ALA A 318 1.15 -1.73 9.49
CA ALA A 318 1.92 -2.90 9.09
C ALA A 318 2.36 -2.80 7.62
N TYR A 319 3.57 -3.28 7.33
CA TYR A 319 4.24 -3.19 6.03
C TYR A 319 5.00 -4.50 5.75
N CYS A 320 4.37 -5.47 5.12
CA CYS A 320 4.99 -6.69 4.63
C CYS A 320 5.22 -6.54 3.12
N GLY A 321 6.43 -6.13 2.73
CA GLY A 321 6.76 -5.83 1.33
C GLY A 321 6.84 -7.05 0.42
N ASN A 322 7.14 -8.20 1.00
CA ASN A 322 7.17 -9.53 0.40
C ASN A 322 7.46 -10.56 1.50
N VAL A 323 7.62 -11.83 1.12
CA VAL A 323 7.97 -12.95 2.02
C VAL A 323 9.37 -13.47 1.77
N HIS A 324 9.94 -14.21 2.74
CA HIS A 324 11.25 -14.86 2.63
C HIS A 324 12.38 -13.92 2.18
N PHE A 325 12.54 -12.79 2.86
CA PHE A 325 13.52 -11.75 2.53
C PHE A 325 14.96 -12.25 2.41
N ASP A 326 15.33 -13.27 3.16
CA ASP A 326 16.66 -13.90 3.19
C ASP A 326 16.97 -14.72 1.93
N ARG A 327 15.95 -15.14 1.18
CA ARG A 327 16.11 -15.92 -0.06
C ARG A 327 16.37 -15.00 -1.24
N LYS A 328 17.45 -15.26 -1.99
CA LYS A 328 17.83 -14.48 -3.19
C LYS A 328 17.09 -14.88 -4.47
N GLN A 329 16.39 -16.00 -4.47
CA GLN A 329 15.68 -16.56 -5.62
C GLN A 329 14.20 -16.16 -5.61
N GLY A 330 13.54 -16.21 -6.77
CA GLY A 330 12.10 -16.02 -6.88
C GLY A 330 11.61 -14.58 -6.73
N GLY A 331 12.49 -13.58 -6.79
CA GLY A 331 12.10 -12.17 -6.65
C GLY A 331 11.76 -11.74 -5.22
N ASN A 332 12.14 -12.55 -4.22
CA ASN A 332 11.79 -12.31 -2.81
C ASN A 332 12.38 -11.02 -2.23
N GLN A 333 13.43 -10.46 -2.84
CA GLN A 333 14.02 -9.18 -2.41
C GLN A 333 13.30 -7.95 -2.97
N VAL A 334 12.31 -8.15 -3.86
CA VAL A 334 11.51 -7.05 -4.41
C VAL A 334 10.50 -6.58 -3.36
N ASP A 335 10.50 -5.29 -3.06
CA ASP A 335 9.42 -4.66 -2.31
C ASP A 335 8.21 -4.45 -3.23
N VAL A 336 7.26 -5.38 -3.16
CA VAL A 336 6.08 -5.40 -4.03
C VAL A 336 5.10 -4.30 -3.68
N ILE A 337 5.10 -3.78 -2.44
CA ILE A 337 4.25 -2.65 -2.07
C ILE A 337 4.54 -1.43 -2.96
N GLN A 338 5.79 -1.25 -3.38
CA GLN A 338 6.23 -0.15 -4.23
C GLN A 338 6.31 -0.52 -5.72
N ALA A 339 6.24 -1.80 -6.06
CA ALA A 339 6.36 -2.25 -7.44
C ALA A 339 5.04 -2.07 -8.21
N PRO A 340 5.06 -1.42 -9.39
CA PRO A 340 3.87 -1.35 -10.25
C PRO A 340 3.45 -2.75 -10.72
N ARG A 341 2.16 -3.07 -10.59
CA ARG A 341 1.54 -4.35 -10.99
C ARG A 341 0.24 -4.10 -11.71
N SER A 342 -0.13 -4.99 -12.65
CA SER A 342 -1.41 -4.86 -13.36
C SER A 342 -2.58 -4.88 -12.39
N THR A 343 -3.44 -3.87 -12.52
CA THR A 343 -4.52 -3.60 -11.57
C THR A 343 -5.67 -4.61 -11.66
N GLY A 344 -5.81 -5.31 -12.78
CA GLY A 344 -7.01 -6.11 -13.02
C GLY A 344 -8.28 -5.28 -12.81
N SER A 345 -9.20 -5.78 -12.02
CA SER A 345 -10.50 -5.15 -11.73
C SER A 345 -10.52 -4.21 -10.52
N ILE A 346 -9.36 -3.95 -9.88
CA ILE A 346 -9.32 -3.19 -8.62
C ILE A 346 -9.71 -1.70 -8.80
N LEU A 347 -9.72 -1.21 -10.03
CA LEU A 347 -10.08 0.18 -10.36
C LEU A 347 -11.60 0.38 -10.57
N LYS A 348 -12.40 -0.67 -10.71
CA LYS A 348 -13.85 -0.58 -10.99
C LYS A 348 -14.63 0.24 -9.96
N PRO A 349 -14.37 0.15 -8.65
CA PRO A 349 -15.06 0.97 -7.66
C PRO A 349 -14.86 2.47 -7.84
N PHE A 350 -13.70 2.90 -8.32
CA PHE A 350 -13.44 4.32 -8.59
C PHE A 350 -14.24 4.84 -9.77
N LEU A 351 -14.47 4.02 -10.81
CA LEU A 351 -15.32 4.38 -11.93
C LEU A 351 -16.79 4.46 -11.49
N TYR A 352 -17.25 3.46 -10.75
CA TYR A 352 -18.62 3.43 -10.21
C TYR A 352 -18.88 4.65 -9.32
N TYR A 353 -17.96 4.95 -8.39
CA TYR A 353 -17.98 6.16 -7.57
C TYR A 353 -18.10 7.43 -8.42
N ALA A 354 -17.24 7.58 -9.43
CA ALA A 354 -17.18 8.78 -10.26
C ALA A 354 -18.47 9.01 -11.04
N MET A 355 -19.10 7.95 -11.55
CA MET A 355 -20.37 8.02 -12.25
C MET A 355 -21.55 8.34 -11.33
N LEU A 356 -21.59 7.78 -10.12
CA LEU A 356 -22.58 8.14 -9.09
C LEU A 356 -22.46 9.61 -8.69
N GLN A 357 -21.23 10.06 -8.43
CA GLN A 357 -20.95 11.44 -8.03
C GLN A 357 -21.38 12.46 -9.09
N GLU A 358 -21.19 12.13 -10.36
CA GLU A 358 -21.61 12.99 -11.47
C GLU A 358 -23.10 12.93 -11.74
N GLY A 359 -23.78 11.89 -11.32
CA GLY A 359 -25.20 11.65 -11.58
C GLY A 359 -25.46 11.03 -12.96
N SER A 360 -24.50 10.29 -13.50
CA SER A 360 -24.66 9.52 -14.75
C SER A 360 -25.00 8.05 -14.51
N LEU A 361 -25.12 7.64 -13.24
CA LEU A 361 -25.45 6.31 -12.80
C LEU A 361 -26.29 6.34 -11.52
N LEU A 362 -27.23 5.42 -11.39
CA LEU A 362 -27.90 5.07 -10.13
C LEU A 362 -27.48 3.67 -9.69
N PRO A 363 -27.52 3.35 -8.38
CA PRO A 363 -27.04 2.05 -7.88
C PRO A 363 -27.66 0.83 -8.55
N ASP A 364 -28.98 0.85 -8.75
CA ASP A 364 -29.73 -0.29 -9.29
C ASP A 364 -30.06 -0.15 -10.78
N MET A 365 -29.49 0.86 -11.45
CA MET A 365 -29.68 1.07 -12.88
C MET A 365 -29.14 -0.11 -13.69
N LEU A 366 -29.96 -0.67 -14.58
CA LEU A 366 -29.55 -1.77 -15.44
C LEU A 366 -28.44 -1.34 -16.41
N LEU A 367 -27.40 -2.14 -16.43
CA LEU A 367 -26.27 -2.05 -17.36
C LEU A 367 -26.24 -3.25 -18.29
N PRO A 368 -25.82 -3.09 -19.57
CA PRO A 368 -25.72 -4.21 -20.50
C PRO A 368 -24.66 -5.21 -20.07
N ASP A 369 -25.02 -6.47 -20.12
CA ASP A 369 -24.09 -7.61 -19.97
C ASP A 369 -24.27 -8.56 -21.14
N VAL A 370 -23.84 -8.13 -22.31
CA VAL A 370 -23.97 -8.83 -23.60
C VAL A 370 -22.65 -8.80 -24.35
N PRO A 371 -22.38 -9.74 -25.26
CA PRO A 371 -21.20 -9.68 -26.10
C PRO A 371 -21.07 -8.34 -26.82
N VAL A 372 -19.89 -7.73 -26.73
CA VAL A 372 -19.60 -6.46 -27.38
C VAL A 372 -18.30 -6.52 -28.15
N ASN A 373 -18.25 -5.81 -29.28
CA ASN A 373 -17.03 -5.56 -30.04
C ASN A 373 -16.89 -4.06 -30.24
N ILE A 374 -15.88 -3.48 -29.62
CA ILE A 374 -15.63 -2.02 -29.68
C ILE A 374 -14.30 -1.82 -30.43
N ASN A 375 -14.38 -1.56 -31.72
CA ASN A 375 -13.20 -1.38 -32.59
C ASN A 375 -12.17 -2.52 -32.49
N GLY A 376 -12.64 -3.77 -32.46
CA GLY A 376 -11.78 -4.95 -32.34
C GLY A 376 -11.47 -5.36 -30.90
N PHE A 377 -11.83 -4.55 -29.90
CA PHE A 377 -11.74 -4.93 -28.50
C PHE A 377 -12.98 -5.70 -28.07
N THR A 378 -12.82 -6.98 -27.75
CA THR A 378 -13.89 -7.94 -27.39
C THR A 378 -13.72 -8.42 -25.96
N PRO A 379 -14.08 -7.61 -24.95
CA PRO A 379 -13.99 -8.02 -23.56
C PRO A 379 -14.96 -9.16 -23.27
N GLN A 380 -14.58 -10.05 -22.33
CA GLN A 380 -15.41 -11.16 -21.88
C GLN A 380 -15.50 -11.14 -20.36
N ASN A 381 -16.61 -11.61 -19.81
CA ASN A 381 -16.71 -11.88 -18.38
C ASN A 381 -15.82 -13.07 -17.99
N PHE A 382 -15.42 -13.13 -16.73
CA PHE A 382 -14.58 -14.23 -16.22
C PHE A 382 -15.27 -15.60 -16.36
N SER A 383 -16.59 -15.63 -16.17
CA SER A 383 -17.44 -16.83 -16.35
C SER A 383 -17.66 -17.23 -17.80
N MET A 384 -17.29 -16.39 -18.78
CA MET A 384 -17.61 -16.54 -20.20
C MET A 384 -19.13 -16.55 -20.48
N GLN A 385 -19.97 -16.13 -19.53
CA GLN A 385 -21.42 -16.05 -19.61
C GLN A 385 -21.90 -14.61 -19.62
N PHE A 386 -23.10 -14.38 -20.13
CA PHE A 386 -23.75 -13.09 -20.24
C PHE A 386 -25.18 -13.19 -19.71
N GLU A 387 -25.64 -12.14 -19.04
CA GLU A 387 -26.97 -12.10 -18.41
C GLU A 387 -27.93 -11.08 -19.05
N GLY A 388 -27.50 -10.47 -20.14
CA GLY A 388 -28.31 -9.47 -20.86
C GLY A 388 -28.26 -8.09 -20.20
N ALA A 389 -28.76 -7.99 -18.99
CA ALA A 389 -28.74 -6.75 -18.20
C ALA A 389 -28.62 -7.08 -16.72
N VAL A 390 -27.84 -6.27 -15.99
CA VAL A 390 -27.60 -6.43 -14.55
C VAL A 390 -27.62 -5.07 -13.84
N PRO A 391 -28.10 -4.99 -12.59
CA PRO A 391 -28.00 -3.77 -11.79
C PRO A 391 -26.54 -3.34 -11.62
N ALA A 392 -26.28 -2.04 -11.64
CA ALA A 392 -24.91 -1.51 -11.57
C ALA A 392 -24.18 -1.89 -10.27
N SER A 393 -24.87 -1.90 -9.13
CA SER A 393 -24.32 -2.34 -7.83
C SER A 393 -23.92 -3.81 -7.87
N GLU A 394 -24.75 -4.67 -8.44
CA GLU A 394 -24.47 -6.10 -8.60
C GLU A 394 -23.33 -6.34 -9.59
N ALA A 395 -23.31 -5.63 -10.72
CA ALA A 395 -22.22 -5.70 -11.69
C ALA A 395 -20.86 -5.34 -11.04
N LEU A 396 -20.83 -4.37 -10.13
CA LEU A 396 -19.65 -4.01 -9.35
C LEU A 396 -19.29 -5.13 -8.36
N ALA A 397 -20.25 -5.61 -7.58
CA ALA A 397 -20.03 -6.65 -6.56
C ALA A 397 -19.49 -7.94 -7.19
N ARG A 398 -20.06 -8.36 -8.31
CA ARG A 398 -19.63 -9.55 -9.08
C ARG A 398 -18.44 -9.28 -9.99
N SER A 399 -17.99 -8.01 -10.07
CA SER A 399 -16.83 -7.62 -10.87
C SER A 399 -16.97 -7.91 -12.38
N LEU A 400 -18.17 -7.80 -12.93
CA LEU A 400 -18.42 -8.06 -14.34
C LEU A 400 -17.60 -7.12 -15.23
N ASN A 401 -17.10 -7.65 -16.35
CA ASN A 401 -16.18 -6.90 -17.23
C ASN A 401 -16.97 -6.06 -18.24
N ILE A 402 -18.02 -6.60 -18.83
CA ILE A 402 -18.80 -5.91 -19.86
C ILE A 402 -19.47 -4.65 -19.33
N PRO A 403 -20.21 -4.69 -18.19
CA PRO A 403 -20.78 -3.49 -17.60
C PRO A 403 -19.72 -2.44 -17.27
N ALA A 404 -18.54 -2.87 -16.75
CA ALA A 404 -17.47 -1.96 -16.42
C ALA A 404 -16.86 -1.26 -17.66
N VAL A 405 -16.68 -1.98 -18.77
CA VAL A 405 -16.22 -1.40 -20.05
C VAL A 405 -17.24 -0.43 -20.61
N THR A 406 -18.53 -0.77 -20.56
CA THR A 406 -19.62 0.10 -21.01
C THR A 406 -19.69 1.36 -20.14
N MET A 407 -19.55 1.24 -18.82
CA MET A 407 -19.46 2.39 -17.93
C MET A 407 -18.28 3.29 -18.30
N LEU A 408 -17.08 2.73 -18.54
CA LEU A 408 -15.92 3.52 -18.93
C LEU A 408 -16.10 4.19 -20.30
N GLN A 409 -16.71 3.51 -21.25
CA GLN A 409 -17.02 4.08 -22.55
C GLN A 409 -17.96 5.31 -22.42
N ARG A 410 -19.01 5.20 -21.60
CA ARG A 410 -19.96 6.31 -21.33
C ARG A 410 -19.33 7.44 -20.54
N TYR A 411 -18.53 7.15 -19.52
CA TYR A 411 -17.86 8.14 -18.67
C TYR A 411 -16.74 8.88 -19.41
N GLY A 412 -16.04 8.18 -20.29
CA GLY A 412 -14.90 8.66 -21.06
C GLY A 412 -13.55 8.32 -20.45
N VAL A 413 -12.70 7.62 -21.21
CA VAL A 413 -11.36 7.21 -20.79
C VAL A 413 -10.48 8.38 -20.33
N PRO A 414 -10.41 9.53 -21.05
CA PRO A 414 -9.58 10.66 -20.61
C PRO A 414 -10.01 11.22 -19.25
N LYS A 415 -11.30 11.29 -18.99
CA LYS A 415 -11.87 11.80 -17.75
C LYS A 415 -11.55 10.88 -16.57
N PHE A 416 -11.74 9.58 -16.75
CA PHE A 416 -11.41 8.58 -15.73
C PHE A 416 -9.91 8.53 -15.46
N HIS A 417 -9.08 8.57 -16.50
CA HIS A 417 -7.64 8.64 -16.38
C HIS A 417 -7.19 9.85 -15.51
N SER A 418 -7.72 11.04 -15.78
CA SER A 418 -7.43 12.24 -15.00
C SER A 418 -7.86 12.08 -13.52
N PHE A 419 -9.03 11.47 -13.28
CA PHE A 419 -9.50 11.18 -11.93
C PHE A 419 -8.58 10.21 -11.17
N LEU A 420 -8.10 9.15 -11.83
CA LEU A 420 -7.15 8.20 -11.22
C LEU A 420 -5.83 8.89 -10.80
N GLN A 421 -5.33 9.82 -11.61
CA GLN A 421 -4.17 10.63 -11.25
C GLN A 421 -4.45 11.55 -10.05
N GLN A 422 -5.62 12.17 -10.01
CA GLN A 422 -6.05 13.05 -8.91
C GLN A 422 -6.14 12.31 -7.57
N ILE A 423 -6.57 11.06 -7.55
CA ILE A 423 -6.61 10.22 -6.34
C ILE A 423 -5.26 9.59 -5.98
N GLY A 424 -4.18 9.93 -6.71
CA GLY A 424 -2.81 9.58 -6.35
C GLY A 424 -2.25 8.31 -6.98
N LEU A 425 -2.87 7.73 -8.00
CA LEU A 425 -2.33 6.58 -8.74
C LEU A 425 -1.23 7.05 -9.72
N LYS A 426 -0.04 7.29 -9.19
CA LYS A 426 1.07 7.96 -9.87
C LYS A 426 1.66 7.19 -11.04
N THR A 427 1.54 5.87 -11.03
CA THR A 427 2.08 4.98 -12.06
C THR A 427 1.24 5.00 -13.34
N ILE A 428 -0.01 5.49 -13.29
CA ILE A 428 -0.88 5.70 -14.46
C ILE A 428 -0.51 7.02 -15.12
N ASN A 429 0.66 7.08 -15.75
CA ASN A 429 1.29 8.31 -16.24
C ASN A 429 1.42 8.40 -17.77
N ARG A 430 1.03 7.35 -18.52
CA ARG A 430 0.96 7.39 -19.98
C ARG A 430 -0.32 8.08 -20.43
N SER A 431 -0.42 8.41 -21.73
CA SER A 431 -1.64 9.05 -22.26
C SER A 431 -2.88 8.15 -22.09
N SER A 432 -4.05 8.76 -21.94
CA SER A 432 -5.33 8.03 -21.84
C SER A 432 -5.59 7.15 -23.07
N SER A 433 -5.15 7.58 -24.25
CA SER A 433 -5.23 6.80 -25.50
C SER A 433 -4.38 5.54 -25.50
N HIS A 434 -3.27 5.52 -24.74
CA HIS A 434 -2.43 4.33 -24.59
C HIS A 434 -3.18 3.21 -23.86
N TYR A 435 -3.94 3.55 -22.84
CA TYR A 435 -4.69 2.58 -22.04
C TYR A 435 -6.01 2.17 -22.71
N GLY A 436 -6.71 3.11 -23.35
CA GLY A 436 -8.01 2.86 -23.94
C GLY A 436 -9.00 2.25 -22.93
N LEU A 437 -9.93 1.44 -23.40
CA LEU A 437 -10.92 0.76 -22.55
C LEU A 437 -10.32 -0.36 -21.68
N SER A 438 -9.11 -0.84 -22.01
CA SER A 438 -8.41 -1.84 -21.18
C SER A 438 -8.01 -1.29 -19.81
N LEU A 439 -8.00 0.02 -19.62
CA LEU A 439 -7.72 0.70 -18.36
C LEU A 439 -8.51 0.09 -17.18
N ILE A 440 -9.79 -0.25 -17.39
CA ILE A 440 -10.66 -0.76 -16.33
C ILE A 440 -10.52 -2.27 -16.10
N LEU A 441 -9.83 -2.98 -16.97
CA LEU A 441 -9.62 -4.43 -16.92
C LEU A 441 -8.17 -4.85 -16.61
N GLY A 442 -7.29 -3.88 -16.23
CA GLY A 442 -5.90 -4.17 -15.89
C GLY A 442 -4.89 -3.79 -16.97
N GLY A 443 -5.28 -2.98 -17.96
CA GLY A 443 -4.35 -2.36 -18.92
C GLY A 443 -3.43 -1.30 -18.31
N ALA A 444 -3.63 -0.96 -17.04
CA ALA A 444 -2.77 -0.07 -16.27
C ALA A 444 -2.09 -0.82 -15.12
N GLU A 445 -0.98 -0.27 -14.65
CA GLU A 445 -0.26 -0.76 -13.48
C GLU A 445 -0.34 0.25 -12.35
N ALA A 446 -0.51 -0.25 -11.12
CA ALA A 446 -0.48 0.56 -9.89
C ALA A 446 0.34 -0.14 -8.81
N THR A 447 0.77 0.62 -7.81
CA THR A 447 1.44 0.08 -6.62
C THR A 447 0.40 -0.32 -5.58
N LEU A 448 0.73 -1.32 -4.75
CA LEU A 448 -0.14 -1.70 -3.62
C LEU A 448 -0.31 -0.51 -2.65
N TRP A 449 0.73 0.31 -2.51
CA TRP A 449 0.70 1.54 -1.75
C TRP A 449 -0.37 2.51 -2.24
N ASP A 450 -0.32 2.89 -3.53
CA ASP A 450 -1.23 3.90 -4.08
C ASP A 450 -2.68 3.42 -4.07
N VAL A 451 -2.91 2.15 -4.42
CA VAL A 451 -4.26 1.55 -4.42
C VAL A 451 -4.82 1.53 -3.00
N THR A 452 -4.10 0.97 -2.02
CA THR A 452 -4.60 0.86 -0.64
C THR A 452 -4.85 2.23 -0.03
N ASN A 453 -3.96 3.21 -0.31
CA ASN A 453 -4.15 4.59 0.14
C ASN A 453 -5.40 5.24 -0.49
N ALA A 454 -5.67 5.02 -1.77
CA ALA A 454 -6.89 5.55 -2.41
C ALA A 454 -8.18 5.02 -1.75
N TYR A 455 -8.22 3.73 -1.39
CA TYR A 455 -9.32 3.16 -0.63
C TYR A 455 -9.39 3.71 0.80
N ALA A 456 -8.25 3.94 1.46
CA ALA A 456 -8.20 4.58 2.77
C ALA A 456 -8.74 6.02 2.71
N MET A 457 -8.44 6.78 1.65
CA MET A 457 -8.97 8.12 1.41
C MET A 457 -10.50 8.12 1.26
N MET A 458 -11.08 7.13 0.57
CA MET A 458 -12.54 6.95 0.53
C MET A 458 -13.11 6.76 1.95
N GLY A 459 -12.49 5.89 2.75
CA GLY A 459 -12.89 5.68 4.15
C GLY A 459 -12.82 6.95 4.99
N ARG A 460 -11.77 7.76 4.81
CA ARG A 460 -11.59 9.05 5.50
C ARG A 460 -12.68 10.05 5.12
N SER A 461 -13.00 10.15 3.83
CA SER A 461 -14.09 11.01 3.34
C SER A 461 -15.42 10.63 3.99
N LEU A 462 -15.71 9.33 4.11
CA LEU A 462 -16.93 8.83 4.73
C LEU A 462 -16.98 9.09 6.25
N LEU A 463 -15.83 9.09 6.91
CA LEU A 463 -15.67 9.49 8.31
C LEU A 463 -15.61 11.03 8.49
N GLN A 464 -15.70 11.80 7.42
CA GLN A 464 -15.59 13.26 7.40
C GLN A 464 -14.27 13.77 8.04
N LEU A 465 -13.18 13.03 7.84
CA LEU A 465 -11.85 13.38 8.32
C LEU A 465 -11.07 14.13 7.24
N PRO A 466 -10.29 15.16 7.60
CA PRO A 466 -9.45 15.87 6.63
C PRO A 466 -8.51 14.92 5.90
N GLN A 467 -8.38 15.07 4.59
CA GLN A 467 -7.41 14.29 3.83
C GLN A 467 -5.98 14.72 4.17
N ARG A 468 -5.09 13.76 4.25
CA ARG A 468 -3.67 13.94 4.50
C ARG A 468 -2.85 12.85 3.82
N SER A 469 -1.58 13.11 3.57
CA SER A 469 -0.68 12.11 2.99
C SER A 469 -0.54 10.90 3.93
N CYS A 470 -0.60 9.70 3.38
CA CYS A 470 -0.31 8.48 4.11
C CYS A 470 1.16 8.48 4.55
N SER A 471 1.40 8.20 5.83
CA SER A 471 2.73 8.30 6.44
C SER A 471 3.25 6.96 6.94
N LEU A 472 4.55 6.75 6.75
CA LEU A 472 5.36 5.69 7.37
C LEU A 472 6.17 6.20 8.57
N LEU A 473 6.33 7.51 8.70
CA LEU A 473 7.08 8.14 9.78
C LEU A 473 6.12 8.89 10.69
N LEU A 474 6.41 8.87 11.98
CA LEU A 474 5.70 9.72 12.91
C LEU A 474 5.98 11.19 12.56
N PRO A 475 4.94 12.03 12.47
CA PRO A 475 5.09 13.41 12.06
C PRO A 475 5.88 14.21 13.11
N THR A 476 6.93 14.87 12.67
CA THR A 476 7.75 15.80 13.49
C THR A 476 7.25 17.24 13.42
N SER A 477 6.30 17.55 12.51
CA SER A 477 5.75 18.88 12.26
C SER A 477 4.25 18.81 11.96
N ARG A 478 3.59 19.96 11.78
CA ARG A 478 2.19 20.04 11.39
C ARG A 478 1.94 19.27 10.07
N ILE A 479 0.96 18.38 10.09
CA ILE A 479 0.53 17.61 8.92
C ILE A 479 -0.17 18.57 7.96
N THR A 480 0.25 18.56 6.70
CA THR A 480 -0.40 19.32 5.64
C THR A 480 -1.68 18.59 5.21
N GLU A 481 -2.81 19.26 5.30
CA GLU A 481 -4.09 18.77 4.76
C GLU A 481 -4.15 19.01 3.27
N SER A 482 -4.77 18.08 2.55
CA SER A 482 -5.02 18.14 1.11
C SER A 482 -6.51 18.23 0.82
N THR A 483 -6.86 18.68 -0.38
CA THR A 483 -8.25 18.68 -0.87
C THR A 483 -8.77 17.24 -0.94
N ASP A 484 -10.01 17.02 -0.47
CA ASP A 484 -10.63 15.71 -0.58
C ASP A 484 -11.15 15.49 -2.01
N PRO A 485 -10.65 14.50 -2.75
CA PRO A 485 -11.16 14.16 -4.07
C PRO A 485 -12.47 13.35 -4.01
N PHE A 486 -12.86 12.89 -2.83
CA PHE A 486 -14.02 12.04 -2.63
C PHE A 486 -15.16 12.78 -1.91
N GLN A 487 -16.40 12.42 -2.24
CA GLN A 487 -17.60 12.92 -1.59
C GLN A 487 -18.28 11.78 -0.81
N PRO A 488 -18.65 11.97 0.45
CA PRO A 488 -19.09 10.89 1.33
C PRO A 488 -20.32 10.14 0.82
N GLY A 489 -21.27 10.82 0.13
CA GLY A 489 -22.47 10.18 -0.38
C GLY A 489 -22.19 9.11 -1.46
N ALA A 490 -21.38 9.43 -2.45
CA ALA A 490 -21.01 8.50 -3.50
C ALA A 490 -20.09 7.38 -2.98
N VAL A 491 -19.21 7.69 -2.00
CA VAL A 491 -18.42 6.66 -1.30
C VAL A 491 -19.33 5.70 -0.55
N TRP A 492 -20.33 6.22 0.16
CA TRP A 492 -21.31 5.36 0.86
C TRP A 492 -21.96 4.37 -0.08
N GLN A 493 -22.54 4.83 -1.21
CA GLN A 493 -23.18 3.94 -2.18
C GLN A 493 -22.19 2.96 -2.82
N THR A 494 -20.94 3.36 -3.01
CA THR A 494 -19.89 2.47 -3.52
C THR A 494 -19.55 1.37 -2.51
N PHE A 495 -19.37 1.72 -1.23
CA PHE A 495 -19.08 0.73 -0.18
C PHE A 495 -20.30 -0.13 0.14
N ASP A 496 -21.51 0.40 -0.03
CA ASP A 496 -22.74 -0.36 0.11
C ASP A 496 -22.82 -1.48 -0.95
N ALA A 497 -22.44 -1.21 -2.19
CA ALA A 497 -22.31 -2.24 -3.22
C ALA A 497 -21.15 -3.23 -2.92
N LEU A 498 -20.02 -2.74 -2.44
CA LEU A 498 -18.83 -3.57 -2.17
C LEU A 498 -18.97 -4.47 -0.93
N LYS A 499 -19.82 -4.15 0.03
CA LYS A 499 -20.10 -5.04 1.17
C LYS A 499 -20.86 -6.31 0.74
N GLU A 500 -21.55 -6.27 -0.41
CA GLU A 500 -22.33 -7.38 -0.94
C GLU A 500 -21.49 -8.43 -1.69
N VAL A 501 -20.19 -8.17 -1.90
CA VAL A 501 -19.25 -9.11 -2.55
C VAL A 501 -19.19 -10.41 -1.75
N ASN A 502 -19.40 -11.54 -2.41
CA ASN A 502 -19.34 -12.85 -1.77
C ASN A 502 -17.94 -13.12 -1.21
N ARG A 503 -17.90 -13.57 0.05
CA ARG A 503 -16.66 -13.93 0.73
C ARG A 503 -16.21 -15.33 0.30
N PRO A 504 -14.91 -15.56 0.15
CA PRO A 504 -14.38 -16.91 -0.03
C PRO A 504 -14.76 -17.77 1.19
N GLU A 505 -15.21 -19.01 0.95
CA GLU A 505 -15.48 -20.01 1.99
C GLU A 505 -16.59 -19.69 3.01
N GLU A 506 -17.24 -18.52 2.94
CA GLU A 506 -18.24 -18.07 3.92
C GLU A 506 -19.56 -17.69 3.22
N ILE A 507 -20.33 -18.68 2.78
CA ILE A 507 -21.59 -18.47 2.03
C ILE A 507 -22.63 -17.72 2.90
N ASP A 508 -22.69 -18.02 4.20
CA ASP A 508 -23.72 -17.51 5.13
C ASP A 508 -23.20 -16.39 6.06
N TRP A 509 -22.11 -15.70 5.71
CA TRP A 509 -21.49 -14.68 6.57
C TRP A 509 -22.46 -13.58 7.02
N LYS A 510 -23.49 -13.26 6.20
CA LYS A 510 -24.51 -12.24 6.52
C LYS A 510 -25.41 -12.64 7.70
N SER A 511 -25.57 -13.94 7.94
CA SER A 511 -26.37 -14.47 9.04
C SER A 511 -25.61 -14.59 10.35
N ILE A 512 -24.28 -14.35 10.37
CA ILE A 512 -23.43 -14.46 11.55
C ILE A 512 -23.19 -13.06 12.15
N PRO A 513 -23.87 -12.67 13.24
CA PRO A 513 -23.80 -11.30 13.79
C PRO A 513 -22.41 -10.87 14.26
N SER A 514 -21.52 -11.83 14.56
CA SER A 514 -20.15 -11.55 15.03
C SER A 514 -19.18 -11.24 13.88
N MET A 515 -19.57 -11.46 12.63
CA MET A 515 -18.70 -11.18 11.48
C MET A 515 -18.69 -9.69 11.15
N GLN A 516 -17.49 -9.13 11.05
CA GLN A 516 -17.29 -7.73 10.69
C GLN A 516 -17.69 -7.46 9.24
N THR A 517 -18.46 -6.39 9.01
CA THR A 517 -18.77 -5.92 7.66
C THR A 517 -17.55 -5.26 7.05
N ILE A 518 -17.18 -5.67 5.83
CA ILE A 518 -16.02 -5.17 5.09
C ILE A 518 -16.47 -4.84 3.66
N ALA A 519 -16.24 -3.62 3.20
CA ALA A 519 -16.30 -3.32 1.77
C ALA A 519 -15.01 -3.79 1.13
N TRP A 520 -15.07 -4.69 0.15
CA TRP A 520 -13.87 -5.24 -0.43
C TRP A 520 -13.96 -5.46 -1.92
N LYS A 521 -12.81 -5.47 -2.59
CA LYS A 521 -12.72 -5.67 -4.04
C LYS A 521 -11.53 -6.53 -4.38
N THR A 522 -11.74 -7.42 -5.35
CA THR A 522 -10.68 -8.24 -5.94
C THR A 522 -10.23 -7.69 -7.28
N GLY A 523 -9.00 -8.00 -7.63
CA GLY A 523 -8.44 -7.83 -8.95
C GLY A 523 -7.71 -9.10 -9.38
N THR A 524 -7.83 -9.47 -10.65
CA THR A 524 -7.08 -10.55 -11.28
C THR A 524 -6.59 -10.02 -12.62
N SER A 525 -5.30 -10.04 -12.86
CA SER A 525 -4.74 -9.55 -14.12
C SER A 525 -4.88 -10.60 -15.23
N TYR A 526 -4.85 -10.14 -16.47
CA TYR A 526 -4.84 -11.02 -17.63
C TYR A 526 -3.62 -11.96 -17.59
N GLY A 527 -3.85 -13.24 -17.84
CA GLY A 527 -2.83 -14.29 -17.77
C GLY A 527 -2.47 -14.72 -16.35
N PHE A 528 -3.30 -14.41 -15.34
CA PHE A 528 -3.15 -14.87 -13.96
C PHE A 528 -1.76 -14.54 -13.37
N ARG A 529 -1.32 -13.27 -13.50
CA ARG A 529 -0.01 -12.78 -13.02
C ARG A 529 -0.09 -12.11 -11.68
N ASP A 530 -1.19 -11.38 -11.44
CA ASP A 530 -1.41 -10.55 -10.27
C ASP A 530 -2.80 -10.81 -9.70
N ALA A 531 -2.86 -11.15 -8.43
CA ALA A 531 -4.08 -11.31 -7.67
C ALA A 531 -4.12 -10.27 -6.55
N TRP A 532 -5.20 -9.49 -6.49
CA TRP A 532 -5.39 -8.41 -5.54
C TRP A 532 -6.61 -8.65 -4.68
N ALA A 533 -6.53 -8.19 -3.44
CA ALA A 533 -7.70 -7.94 -2.62
C ALA A 533 -7.46 -6.66 -1.80
N VAL A 534 -8.42 -5.75 -1.81
CA VAL A 534 -8.40 -4.56 -0.95
C VAL A 534 -9.71 -4.49 -0.19
N GLY A 535 -9.63 -4.32 1.11
CA GLY A 535 -10.78 -4.23 2.01
C GLY A 535 -10.72 -3.00 2.89
N VAL A 536 -11.89 -2.48 3.25
CA VAL A 536 -12.05 -1.28 4.06
C VAL A 536 -13.09 -1.48 5.14
N THR A 537 -12.74 -1.08 6.34
CA THR A 537 -13.63 -0.88 7.49
C THR A 537 -13.49 0.56 7.98
N PRO A 538 -14.30 1.07 8.90
CA PRO A 538 -14.10 2.40 9.46
C PRO A 538 -12.73 2.61 10.11
N ARG A 539 -12.06 1.53 10.51
CA ARG A 539 -10.78 1.62 11.18
C ARG A 539 -9.59 1.36 10.27
N TYR A 540 -9.66 0.37 9.41
CA TYR A 540 -8.51 -0.07 8.62
C TYR A 540 -8.82 -0.19 7.12
N ALA A 541 -7.84 0.19 6.31
CA ALA A 541 -7.74 -0.23 4.92
C ALA A 541 -6.60 -1.25 4.80
N VAL A 542 -6.90 -2.39 4.23
CA VAL A 542 -5.96 -3.50 4.04
C VAL A 542 -5.83 -3.79 2.56
N GLY A 543 -4.62 -3.77 2.05
CA GLY A 543 -4.30 -4.18 0.69
C GLY A 543 -3.45 -5.45 0.70
N VAL A 544 -3.80 -6.40 -0.15
CA VAL A 544 -3.09 -7.67 -0.34
C VAL A 544 -2.81 -7.85 -1.82
N TRP A 545 -1.59 -8.23 -2.16
CA TRP A 545 -1.18 -8.68 -3.48
C TRP A 545 -0.51 -10.04 -3.39
N VAL A 546 -0.87 -10.96 -4.28
CA VAL A 546 -0.30 -12.31 -4.40
C VAL A 546 0.10 -12.55 -5.86
N GLY A 547 1.26 -13.15 -6.09
CA GLY A 547 1.72 -13.46 -7.43
C GLY A 547 3.17 -13.88 -7.49
N ASN A 548 3.79 -13.72 -8.66
CA ASN A 548 5.22 -13.90 -8.83
C ASN A 548 5.85 -12.56 -9.22
N ALA A 549 6.83 -12.10 -8.44
CA ALA A 549 7.53 -10.83 -8.68
C ALA A 549 8.21 -10.78 -10.06
N THR A 550 8.52 -11.95 -10.65
CA THR A 550 9.03 -12.12 -12.01
C THR A 550 8.00 -11.84 -13.10
N GLY A 551 6.69 -11.72 -12.74
CA GLY A 551 5.59 -11.57 -13.71
C GLY A 551 5.12 -12.89 -14.32
N GLU A 552 5.58 -14.05 -13.84
CA GLU A 552 5.10 -15.36 -14.27
C GLU A 552 3.67 -15.58 -13.80
N GLY A 553 2.76 -15.88 -14.76
CA GLY A 553 1.37 -16.22 -14.45
C GLY A 553 1.23 -17.69 -14.04
N LYS A 554 0.29 -17.96 -13.13
CA LYS A 554 -0.04 -19.33 -12.68
C LYS A 554 -1.54 -19.58 -12.76
N PRO A 555 -1.99 -20.69 -13.35
CA PRO A 555 -3.39 -21.08 -13.28
C PRO A 555 -3.85 -21.12 -11.82
N GLY A 556 -5.04 -20.58 -11.55
CA GLY A 556 -5.58 -20.51 -10.18
C GLY A 556 -5.15 -19.27 -9.38
N LEU A 557 -4.25 -18.43 -9.87
CA LEU A 557 -3.92 -17.15 -9.25
C LEU A 557 -5.07 -16.14 -9.48
N VAL A 558 -6.14 -16.32 -8.72
CA VAL A 558 -7.37 -15.50 -8.80
C VAL A 558 -7.53 -14.72 -7.51
N GLY A 559 -7.81 -13.42 -7.61
CA GLY A 559 -7.89 -12.53 -6.45
C GLY A 559 -8.82 -13.04 -5.34
N ALA A 560 -10.00 -13.58 -5.70
CA ALA A 560 -10.96 -14.11 -4.72
C ALA A 560 -10.45 -15.38 -4.00
N GLN A 561 -9.66 -16.21 -4.69
CA GLN A 561 -9.22 -17.52 -4.17
C GLN A 561 -7.85 -17.45 -3.47
N THR A 562 -7.06 -16.42 -3.75
CA THR A 562 -5.70 -16.27 -3.19
C THR A 562 -5.57 -15.06 -2.27
N ALA A 563 -5.72 -13.85 -2.80
CA ALA A 563 -5.58 -12.63 -2.01
C ALA A 563 -6.76 -12.39 -1.05
N GLY A 564 -7.98 -12.85 -1.41
CA GLY A 564 -9.19 -12.72 -0.58
C GLY A 564 -9.07 -13.40 0.78
N PRO A 565 -8.77 -14.70 0.88
CA PRO A 565 -8.60 -15.39 2.16
C PRO A 565 -7.54 -14.72 3.06
N VAL A 566 -6.40 -14.31 2.50
CA VAL A 566 -5.36 -13.56 3.22
C VAL A 566 -5.93 -12.25 3.79
N LEU A 567 -6.70 -11.51 2.98
CA LEU A 567 -7.34 -10.26 3.40
C LEU A 567 -8.23 -10.46 4.63
N PHE A 568 -9.10 -11.47 4.61
CA PHE A 568 -10.01 -11.75 5.73
C PHE A 568 -9.26 -12.21 6.98
N ASP A 569 -8.23 -13.03 6.83
CA ASP A 569 -7.37 -13.43 7.93
C ASP A 569 -6.68 -12.22 8.58
N ILE A 570 -6.22 -11.25 7.77
CA ILE A 570 -5.67 -9.99 8.33
C ILE A 570 -6.74 -9.23 9.10
N PHE A 571 -7.97 -9.10 8.57
CA PHE A 571 -9.04 -8.43 9.31
C PHE A 571 -9.41 -9.14 10.61
N ASN A 572 -9.28 -10.47 10.67
CA ASN A 572 -9.49 -11.24 11.90
C ASN A 572 -8.41 -11.01 12.96
N LEU A 573 -7.19 -10.61 12.56
CA LEU A 573 -6.12 -10.20 13.49
C LEU A 573 -6.30 -8.77 14.01
N LEU A 574 -7.00 -7.92 13.25
CA LEU A 574 -7.16 -6.52 13.57
C LEU A 574 -8.35 -6.29 14.51
N PRO A 575 -8.30 -5.28 15.38
CA PRO A 575 -9.47 -4.89 16.18
C PRO A 575 -10.68 -4.61 15.29
N SER A 576 -11.82 -5.23 15.62
CA SER A 576 -13.08 -5.01 14.92
C SER A 576 -13.60 -3.59 15.11
N SER A 577 -14.40 -3.11 14.16
CA SER A 577 -15.10 -1.83 14.23
C SER A 577 -16.55 -1.99 13.78
N SER A 578 -17.45 -1.12 14.24
CA SER A 578 -18.80 -0.99 13.70
C SER A 578 -18.73 -0.55 12.24
N TRP A 579 -19.79 -0.81 11.46
CA TRP A 579 -19.87 -0.34 10.07
C TRP A 579 -19.98 1.19 10.00
N PHE A 580 -19.67 1.76 8.85
CA PHE A 580 -19.84 3.18 8.58
C PHE A 580 -21.30 3.63 8.76
N THR A 581 -21.50 4.81 9.30
CA THR A 581 -22.81 5.44 9.37
C THR A 581 -23.12 6.14 8.06
N ARG A 582 -24.35 5.95 7.55
CA ARG A 582 -24.80 6.67 6.36
C ARG A 582 -24.76 8.18 6.59
N PRO A 583 -24.14 8.96 5.71
CA PRO A 583 -24.08 10.40 5.83
C PRO A 583 -25.49 11.03 5.82
N ALA A 584 -25.81 11.83 6.84
CA ALA A 584 -27.11 12.47 6.94
C ALA A 584 -27.22 13.71 6.04
N GLY A 585 -28.43 13.97 5.49
CA GLY A 585 -28.73 15.20 4.75
C GLY A 585 -28.09 15.29 3.34
N ILE A 586 -27.46 14.22 2.86
CA ILE A 586 -26.80 14.21 1.54
C ILE A 586 -27.72 13.65 0.45
N PHE A 587 -28.61 12.72 0.82
CA PHE A 587 -29.46 12.01 -0.11
C PHE A 587 -30.83 12.67 -0.24
N VAL A 588 -31.41 12.52 -1.42
CA VAL A 588 -32.79 12.94 -1.74
C VAL A 588 -33.59 11.72 -2.21
N GLU A 589 -34.90 11.74 -2.00
CA GLU A 589 -35.79 10.70 -2.50
C GLU A 589 -36.03 10.89 -3.99
N ALA A 590 -35.97 9.79 -4.74
CA ALA A 590 -36.27 9.75 -6.17
C ALA A 590 -37.18 8.57 -6.48
N GLU A 591 -38.20 8.79 -7.35
CA GLU A 591 -38.99 7.70 -7.91
C GLU A 591 -38.18 7.01 -9.03
N VAL A 592 -37.96 5.72 -8.88
CA VAL A 592 -37.24 4.89 -9.85
C VAL A 592 -38.14 3.77 -10.37
N CYS A 593 -37.90 3.36 -11.60
CA CYS A 593 -38.55 2.18 -12.17
C CYS A 593 -38.05 0.92 -11.43
N ARG A 594 -38.95 0.16 -10.81
CA ARG A 594 -38.63 -1.09 -10.08
C ARG A 594 -37.88 -2.08 -10.93
N LYS A 595 -38.26 -2.21 -12.22
CA LYS A 595 -37.69 -3.20 -13.14
C LYS A 595 -36.33 -2.86 -13.67
N SER A 596 -35.98 -1.55 -13.74
CA SER A 596 -34.73 -1.13 -14.37
C SER A 596 -33.79 -0.30 -13.51
N GLY A 597 -34.24 0.16 -12.33
CA GLY A 597 -33.46 1.05 -11.46
C GLY A 597 -33.18 2.44 -12.02
N HIS A 598 -33.67 2.80 -13.23
CA HIS A 598 -33.60 4.14 -13.80
C HIS A 598 -34.61 5.07 -13.13
N LEU A 599 -34.41 6.37 -13.25
CA LEU A 599 -35.46 7.33 -12.89
C LEU A 599 -36.76 7.00 -13.62
N LYS A 600 -37.90 7.27 -12.97
CA LYS A 600 -39.22 7.04 -13.52
C LYS A 600 -39.34 7.60 -14.93
N GLY A 601 -39.66 6.74 -15.88
CA GLY A 601 -40.01 7.10 -17.26
C GLY A 601 -41.50 7.31 -17.44
N ARG A 602 -41.90 7.83 -18.61
CA ARG A 602 -43.29 8.18 -18.94
C ARG A 602 -44.27 7.03 -18.79
N PHE A 603 -43.82 5.80 -19.07
CA PHE A 603 -44.66 4.61 -19.09
C PHE A 603 -44.35 3.58 -18.01
N CYS A 604 -43.57 3.97 -16.99
CA CYS A 604 -43.31 3.11 -15.82
C CYS A 604 -44.61 2.90 -15.03
N ASP A 605 -44.98 1.63 -14.82
CA ASP A 605 -46.14 1.19 -14.07
C ASP A 605 -45.82 0.77 -12.62
N GLU A 606 -44.60 0.26 -12.39
CA GLU A 606 -44.09 -0.14 -11.09
C GLU A 606 -42.90 0.69 -10.70
N MET A 607 -43.01 1.34 -9.54
CA MET A 607 -41.99 2.29 -9.05
C MET A 607 -41.64 1.99 -7.61
N ASP A 608 -40.38 2.30 -7.28
CA ASP A 608 -39.86 2.31 -5.92
C ASP A 608 -39.30 3.71 -5.61
N THR A 609 -39.22 4.04 -4.32
CA THR A 609 -38.56 5.25 -3.84
C THR A 609 -37.16 4.88 -3.33
N LEU A 610 -36.13 5.46 -3.97
CA LEU A 610 -34.75 5.27 -3.57
C LEU A 610 -34.14 6.56 -3.06
N LEU A 611 -33.20 6.44 -2.13
CA LEU A 611 -32.34 7.53 -1.69
C LEU A 611 -31.15 7.64 -2.65
N VAL A 612 -31.12 8.71 -3.44
CA VAL A 612 -30.07 8.97 -4.42
C VAL A 612 -29.32 10.26 -4.10
N LEU A 613 -28.15 10.44 -4.67
CA LEU A 613 -27.46 11.73 -4.62
C LEU A 613 -28.27 12.79 -5.40
N PRO A 614 -28.24 14.08 -5.04
CA PRO A 614 -28.92 15.13 -5.79
C PRO A 614 -28.52 15.16 -7.28
N ALA A 615 -27.27 14.83 -7.59
CA ALA A 615 -26.80 14.67 -8.95
C ALA A 615 -27.52 13.55 -9.70
N GLY A 616 -27.91 12.47 -9.02
CA GLY A 616 -28.62 11.34 -9.59
C GLY A 616 -30.00 11.68 -10.18
N LEU A 617 -30.61 12.79 -9.74
CA LEU A 617 -31.85 13.30 -10.34
C LEU A 617 -31.68 13.76 -11.81
N ARG A 618 -30.44 13.86 -12.29
CA ARG A 618 -30.13 14.20 -13.71
C ARG A 618 -29.91 12.94 -14.57
N THR A 619 -29.95 11.76 -13.98
CA THR A 619 -29.80 10.50 -14.70
C THR A 619 -30.96 10.31 -15.69
N GLU A 620 -30.74 9.55 -16.73
CA GLU A 620 -31.73 9.25 -17.76
C GLU A 620 -32.97 8.58 -17.17
N ALA A 621 -34.14 9.03 -17.64
CA ALA A 621 -35.40 8.37 -17.33
C ALA A 621 -35.48 7.00 -18.00
N CYS A 622 -36.19 6.08 -17.38
CA CYS A 622 -36.36 4.70 -17.87
C CYS A 622 -36.88 4.67 -19.33
N PRO A 623 -36.11 4.12 -20.27
CA PRO A 623 -36.52 4.04 -21.67
C PRO A 623 -37.27 2.74 -22.02
N TYR A 624 -37.31 1.78 -21.14
CA TYR A 624 -37.71 0.41 -21.48
C TYR A 624 -39.23 0.14 -21.54
N PRO A 625 -40.10 0.73 -20.67
CA PRO A 625 -41.52 0.54 -20.80
C PRO A 625 -42.10 1.29 -22.00
N HIS A 626 -42.85 0.57 -22.80
CA HIS A 626 -43.60 1.12 -23.95
C HIS A 626 -45.10 0.90 -23.77
N LEU A 627 -45.92 1.82 -24.25
CA LEU A 627 -47.37 1.64 -24.27
C LEU A 627 -47.74 0.76 -25.49
N VAL A 628 -48.30 -0.41 -25.22
CA VAL A 628 -48.71 -1.34 -26.24
C VAL A 628 -50.23 -1.54 -26.22
N THR A 629 -50.82 -1.71 -27.39
CA THR A 629 -52.24 -2.06 -27.53
C THR A 629 -52.35 -3.57 -27.71
N LEU A 630 -53.10 -4.23 -26.83
CA LEU A 630 -53.24 -5.68 -26.77
C LEU A 630 -54.68 -6.08 -27.02
N SER A 631 -54.87 -7.36 -27.40
CA SER A 631 -56.16 -8.04 -27.36
C SER A 631 -56.68 -8.12 -25.91
N ALA A 632 -57.98 -8.32 -25.74
CA ALA A 632 -58.59 -8.37 -24.41
C ALA A 632 -58.04 -9.49 -23.51
N ASP A 633 -57.47 -10.54 -24.07
CA ASP A 633 -56.78 -11.66 -23.39
C ASP A 633 -55.27 -11.46 -23.21
N GLU A 634 -54.75 -10.32 -23.62
CA GLU A 634 -53.31 -9.94 -23.60
C GLU A 634 -52.39 -10.87 -24.42
N SER A 635 -52.94 -11.74 -25.28
CA SER A 635 -52.15 -12.74 -26.02
C SER A 635 -51.52 -12.20 -27.30
N GLN A 636 -52.05 -11.12 -27.86
CA GLN A 636 -51.62 -10.55 -29.14
C GLN A 636 -51.57 -9.02 -29.08
N ARG A 637 -50.63 -8.42 -29.79
CA ARG A 637 -50.61 -6.97 -30.05
C ARG A 637 -51.55 -6.60 -31.20
N ILE A 638 -52.20 -5.47 -31.07
CA ILE A 638 -53.12 -4.96 -32.08
C ILE A 638 -52.60 -3.59 -32.52
N TYR A 639 -52.42 -3.44 -33.83
CA TYR A 639 -52.02 -2.11 -34.39
C TYR A 639 -53.25 -1.17 -34.51
N GLU A 640 -53.01 0.14 -34.54
CA GLU A 640 -54.09 1.16 -34.49
C GLU A 640 -55.15 0.99 -35.57
N ASN A 641 -54.79 0.52 -36.76
CA ASN A 641 -55.73 0.28 -37.88
C ASN A 641 -56.76 -0.80 -37.58
N CYS A 642 -56.47 -1.73 -36.71
CA CYS A 642 -57.34 -2.84 -36.31
C CYS A 642 -58.05 -2.63 -34.97
N ALA A 643 -57.68 -1.58 -34.23
CA ALA A 643 -58.16 -1.32 -32.87
C ALA A 643 -59.68 -0.99 -32.83
N ASN A 644 -60.29 -0.61 -33.96
CA ASN A 644 -61.71 -0.26 -34.04
C ASN A 644 -62.62 -1.46 -34.24
N THR A 645 -62.08 -2.65 -34.39
CA THR A 645 -62.88 -3.87 -34.72
C THR A 645 -63.10 -4.79 -33.51
N GLU A 646 -62.31 -4.66 -32.43
CA GLU A 646 -62.37 -5.50 -31.25
C GLU A 646 -62.04 -4.74 -29.96
N PRO A 647 -62.46 -5.23 -28.80
CA PRO A 647 -62.04 -4.68 -27.51
C PRO A 647 -60.52 -4.73 -27.34
N THR A 648 -59.87 -3.61 -27.10
CA THR A 648 -58.44 -3.51 -26.93
C THR A 648 -58.09 -2.98 -25.54
N LEU A 649 -56.96 -3.42 -25.00
CA LEU A 649 -56.40 -2.95 -23.74
C LEU A 649 -55.09 -2.22 -24.03
N ARG A 650 -54.94 -0.99 -23.56
CA ARG A 650 -53.66 -0.28 -23.59
C ARG A 650 -52.93 -0.52 -22.27
N LYS A 651 -51.71 -1.07 -22.35
CA LYS A 651 -50.93 -1.47 -21.17
C LYS A 651 -49.48 -1.07 -21.36
N SER A 652 -48.84 -0.65 -20.27
CA SER A 652 -47.39 -0.50 -20.22
C SER A 652 -46.75 -1.89 -20.29
N TRP A 653 -45.73 -2.03 -21.12
CA TRP A 653 -44.97 -3.26 -21.24
C TRP A 653 -43.48 -3.00 -21.19
N PHE A 654 -42.79 -3.66 -20.28
CA PHE A 654 -41.34 -3.53 -20.10
C PHE A 654 -40.60 -4.38 -21.14
N THR A 655 -39.81 -3.73 -22.01
CA THR A 655 -39.05 -4.37 -23.08
C THR A 655 -37.61 -3.97 -23.07
N LEU A 656 -36.72 -4.93 -23.04
CA LEU A 656 -35.29 -4.70 -23.22
C LEU A 656 -34.92 -4.70 -24.71
N PRO A 657 -33.76 -4.08 -25.08
CA PRO A 657 -33.20 -4.24 -26.41
C PRO A 657 -33.09 -5.73 -26.80
N PRO A 658 -33.26 -6.13 -28.05
CA PRO A 658 -33.36 -7.57 -28.44
C PRO A 658 -32.17 -8.41 -27.97
N VAL A 659 -30.94 -7.87 -28.09
CA VAL A 659 -29.74 -8.58 -27.62
C VAL A 659 -29.71 -8.74 -26.09
N TRP A 660 -30.17 -7.73 -25.35
CA TRP A 660 -30.25 -7.82 -23.88
C TRP A 660 -31.33 -8.81 -23.47
N GLU A 661 -32.51 -8.72 -24.11
CA GLU A 661 -33.65 -9.59 -23.86
C GLU A 661 -33.29 -11.07 -24.08
N TRP A 662 -32.55 -11.38 -25.15
CA TRP A 662 -32.11 -12.74 -25.47
C TRP A 662 -31.38 -13.41 -24.30
N TYR A 663 -30.41 -12.75 -23.70
CA TYR A 663 -29.68 -13.28 -22.56
C TYR A 663 -30.47 -13.15 -21.25
N TYR A 664 -31.17 -11.99 -21.06
CA TYR A 664 -31.87 -11.67 -19.81
C TYR A 664 -32.96 -12.70 -19.47
N LYS A 665 -33.79 -13.09 -20.40
CA LYS A 665 -34.88 -14.04 -20.19
C LYS A 665 -34.40 -15.45 -19.78
N GLN A 666 -33.15 -15.82 -20.04
CA GLN A 666 -32.58 -17.10 -19.63
C GLN A 666 -32.29 -17.14 -18.12
N HIS A 667 -32.10 -16.00 -17.51
CA HIS A 667 -31.81 -15.85 -16.08
C HIS A 667 -33.00 -15.29 -15.28
N HIS A 668 -34.02 -14.73 -15.98
CA HIS A 668 -35.18 -14.07 -15.41
C HIS A 668 -36.48 -14.70 -15.94
N PRO A 669 -36.93 -15.82 -15.35
CA PRO A 669 -38.15 -16.50 -15.78
C PRO A 669 -39.42 -15.65 -15.68
N GLU A 670 -39.40 -14.62 -14.80
CA GLU A 670 -40.49 -13.65 -14.62
C GLU A 670 -40.62 -12.65 -15.77
N TYR A 671 -39.58 -12.51 -16.62
CA TYR A 671 -39.61 -11.60 -17.75
C TYR A 671 -40.58 -12.04 -18.82
N LYS A 672 -41.49 -11.15 -19.23
CA LYS A 672 -42.50 -11.41 -20.24
C LYS A 672 -42.11 -10.70 -21.53
N PRO A 673 -41.71 -11.44 -22.60
CA PRO A 673 -41.47 -10.84 -23.91
C PRO A 673 -42.76 -10.25 -24.47
N LEU A 674 -42.61 -9.33 -25.42
CA LEU A 674 -43.76 -8.74 -26.12
C LEU A 674 -44.59 -9.84 -26.81
N PRO A 675 -45.92 -9.82 -26.66
CA PRO A 675 -46.78 -10.74 -27.42
C PRO A 675 -46.62 -10.50 -28.94
N PRO A 676 -46.86 -11.56 -29.78
CA PRO A 676 -46.82 -11.41 -31.22
C PRO A 676 -47.96 -10.48 -31.71
N PHE A 677 -47.81 -9.91 -32.87
CA PHE A 677 -48.91 -9.17 -33.51
C PHE A 677 -50.01 -10.09 -33.98
N LYS A 678 -51.25 -9.62 -33.93
CA LYS A 678 -52.37 -10.32 -34.51
C LYS A 678 -52.20 -10.40 -36.03
N ALA A 679 -52.39 -11.56 -36.61
CA ALA A 679 -52.24 -11.78 -38.04
C ALA A 679 -53.11 -10.81 -38.87
N GLY A 680 -52.50 -10.10 -39.80
CA GLY A 680 -53.11 -9.07 -40.62
C GLY A 680 -53.27 -7.64 -40.01
N CYS A 681 -52.81 -7.47 -38.80
CA CYS A 681 -52.91 -6.21 -38.04
C CYS A 681 -51.53 -5.69 -37.59
N GLY A 682 -50.61 -5.38 -38.49
CA GLY A 682 -49.38 -4.74 -38.10
C GLY A 682 -48.41 -4.50 -39.25
N GLU A 683 -47.85 -3.28 -39.33
CA GLU A 683 -46.51 -3.06 -39.87
C GLU A 683 -45.59 -2.95 -38.68
N ASP A 684 -44.64 -3.84 -38.60
CA ASP A 684 -43.73 -3.89 -37.46
C ASP A 684 -42.64 -2.85 -37.64
N THR A 685 -42.73 -1.75 -36.90
CA THR A 685 -41.61 -0.81 -36.72
C THR A 685 -40.61 -1.34 -35.68
N PHE A 686 -40.98 -2.40 -34.99
CA PHE A 686 -40.10 -3.06 -34.01
C PHE A 686 -39.24 -4.09 -34.74
N GLN A 687 -37.94 -3.86 -34.79
CA GLN A 687 -36.99 -4.83 -35.37
C GLN A 687 -36.82 -6.02 -34.45
N PRO A 688 -37.33 -7.23 -34.82
CA PRO A 688 -37.23 -8.42 -33.98
C PRO A 688 -35.81 -8.98 -33.92
N MET A 689 -34.91 -8.45 -34.73
CA MET A 689 -33.56 -8.87 -34.91
C MET A 689 -32.57 -7.75 -34.66
N GLN A 690 -31.38 -8.09 -34.15
CA GLN A 690 -30.23 -7.19 -34.01
C GLN A 690 -28.92 -7.93 -34.21
N PHE A 691 -28.02 -7.39 -35.01
CA PHE A 691 -26.66 -7.95 -35.10
C PHE A 691 -25.93 -7.79 -33.77
N ILE A 692 -25.44 -8.87 -33.22
CA ILE A 692 -24.46 -8.88 -32.14
C ILE A 692 -23.08 -8.57 -32.73
N TYR A 693 -22.73 -9.22 -33.85
CA TYR A 693 -21.50 -9.02 -34.57
C TYR A 693 -21.65 -9.37 -36.06
N PRO A 694 -21.09 -8.56 -36.97
CA PRO A 694 -20.35 -7.33 -36.75
C PRO A 694 -21.27 -6.11 -36.52
N PRO A 695 -20.85 -5.10 -35.76
CA PRO A 695 -21.55 -3.84 -35.70
C PRO A 695 -21.43 -3.05 -37.01
N MET A 696 -22.34 -2.12 -37.24
CA MET A 696 -22.35 -1.29 -38.43
C MET A 696 -21.02 -0.54 -38.65
N ASN A 697 -20.47 -0.61 -39.86
CA ASN A 697 -19.20 -0.02 -40.26
C ASN A 697 -17.95 -0.54 -39.53
N ALA A 698 -18.01 -1.73 -38.95
CA ALA A 698 -16.85 -2.36 -38.33
C ALA A 698 -15.72 -2.57 -39.33
N ARG A 699 -14.50 -2.34 -38.90
CA ARG A 699 -13.27 -2.75 -39.63
C ARG A 699 -12.74 -4.04 -39.02
N ILE A 700 -12.63 -5.07 -39.81
CA ILE A 700 -12.32 -6.42 -39.35
C ILE A 700 -11.07 -6.92 -40.03
N LYS A 701 -10.11 -7.37 -39.23
CA LYS A 701 -8.92 -8.06 -39.70
C LYS A 701 -9.09 -9.55 -39.46
N LEU A 702 -9.12 -10.32 -40.53
CA LEU A 702 -9.23 -11.77 -40.41
C LEU A 702 -7.90 -12.38 -39.93
N PRO A 703 -7.94 -13.26 -38.91
CA PRO A 703 -6.72 -13.96 -38.50
C PRO A 703 -6.22 -14.84 -39.64
N LYS A 704 -4.90 -14.99 -39.79
CA LYS A 704 -4.33 -16.00 -40.66
C LYS A 704 -4.27 -17.33 -39.93
N GLN A 705 -4.66 -18.40 -40.61
CA GLN A 705 -4.48 -19.77 -40.10
C GLN A 705 -3.02 -20.20 -40.16
N LEU A 706 -2.65 -21.26 -39.47
CA LEU A 706 -1.29 -21.80 -39.43
C LEU A 706 -0.77 -22.23 -40.82
N ASP A 707 -1.68 -22.56 -41.75
CA ASP A 707 -1.38 -22.91 -43.15
C ASP A 707 -1.27 -21.70 -44.09
N GLY A 708 -1.40 -20.47 -43.53
CA GLY A 708 -1.33 -19.22 -44.30
C GLY A 708 -2.65 -18.81 -44.95
N SER A 709 -3.71 -19.61 -44.88
CA SER A 709 -5.05 -19.27 -45.37
C SER A 709 -5.71 -18.18 -44.53
N LYS A 710 -6.69 -17.45 -45.09
CA LYS A 710 -7.49 -16.49 -44.36
C LYS A 710 -8.40 -17.24 -43.38
N GLY A 711 -8.48 -16.74 -42.16
CA GLY A 711 -9.40 -17.26 -41.13
C GLY A 711 -10.87 -16.93 -41.43
N PHE A 712 -11.75 -17.41 -40.59
CA PHE A 712 -13.18 -17.18 -40.70
C PHE A 712 -13.59 -15.97 -39.85
N LEU A 713 -14.59 -15.24 -40.35
CA LEU A 713 -15.37 -14.26 -39.63
C LEU A 713 -16.59 -14.94 -39.07
N THR A 714 -16.72 -15.05 -37.77
CA THR A 714 -17.94 -15.51 -37.15
C THR A 714 -18.87 -14.33 -36.96
N VAL A 715 -20.08 -14.42 -37.53
CA VAL A 715 -21.14 -13.41 -37.40
C VAL A 715 -22.23 -13.93 -36.51
N GLU A 716 -22.88 -13.06 -35.74
CA GLU A 716 -23.86 -13.43 -34.72
C GLU A 716 -24.99 -12.41 -34.67
N LEU A 717 -26.24 -12.90 -34.48
CA LEU A 717 -27.43 -12.09 -34.44
C LEU A 717 -28.33 -12.58 -33.28
N ALA A 718 -28.96 -11.65 -32.61
CA ALA A 718 -30.02 -11.93 -31.65
C ALA A 718 -31.39 -11.81 -32.34
N HIS A 719 -32.31 -12.71 -32.02
CA HIS A 719 -33.68 -12.69 -32.44
C HIS A 719 -34.63 -12.82 -31.25
N ASN A 720 -35.72 -12.05 -31.19
CA ASN A 720 -36.68 -12.10 -30.07
C ASN A 720 -37.45 -13.40 -30.02
N ASN A 721 -37.66 -14.04 -31.16
CA ASN A 721 -38.28 -15.35 -31.24
C ASN A 721 -37.19 -16.44 -31.26
N PRO A 722 -37.07 -17.27 -30.21
CA PRO A 722 -36.05 -18.31 -30.15
C PRO A 722 -36.18 -19.40 -31.21
N ASN A 723 -37.38 -19.60 -31.77
CA ASN A 723 -37.65 -20.61 -32.80
C ASN A 723 -37.63 -20.04 -34.22
N ALA A 724 -37.23 -18.78 -34.40
CA ALA A 724 -37.18 -18.17 -35.72
C ALA A 724 -36.14 -18.86 -36.60
N THR A 725 -36.43 -18.99 -37.87
CA THR A 725 -35.42 -19.36 -38.88
C THR A 725 -34.86 -18.10 -39.48
N VAL A 726 -33.54 -17.93 -39.47
CA VAL A 726 -32.86 -16.77 -40.04
C VAL A 726 -32.02 -17.18 -41.24
N PHE A 727 -32.22 -16.50 -42.34
CA PHE A 727 -31.48 -16.68 -43.61
C PHE A 727 -30.44 -15.60 -43.76
N TRP A 728 -29.19 -16.01 -44.01
CA TRP A 728 -28.04 -15.13 -44.05
C TRP A 728 -27.59 -14.87 -45.48
N HIS A 729 -27.34 -13.60 -45.83
CA HIS A 729 -26.84 -13.16 -47.13
C HIS A 729 -25.60 -12.26 -46.93
N LEU A 730 -24.53 -12.56 -47.65
CA LEU A 730 -23.36 -11.73 -47.73
C LEU A 730 -23.30 -11.14 -49.16
N ASP A 731 -23.30 -9.81 -49.27
CA ASP A 731 -23.32 -9.10 -50.56
C ASP A 731 -24.42 -9.63 -51.50
N GLU A 732 -25.64 -9.82 -50.98
CA GLU A 732 -26.82 -10.36 -51.66
C GLU A 732 -26.76 -11.88 -51.96
N THR A 733 -25.62 -12.54 -51.71
CA THR A 733 -25.49 -13.99 -51.91
C THR A 733 -25.86 -14.77 -50.66
N TYR A 734 -26.79 -15.71 -50.79
CA TYR A 734 -27.18 -16.59 -49.70
C TYR A 734 -26.02 -17.41 -49.19
N GLN A 735 -25.81 -17.44 -47.87
CA GLN A 735 -24.74 -18.17 -47.19
C GLN A 735 -25.21 -19.38 -46.41
N ALA A 736 -26.23 -19.22 -45.57
CA ALA A 736 -26.74 -20.28 -44.69
C ALA A 736 -28.12 -19.90 -44.13
N GLN A 737 -28.78 -20.89 -43.50
CA GLN A 737 -29.88 -20.64 -42.56
C GLN A 737 -29.53 -21.16 -41.18
N THR A 738 -30.05 -20.51 -40.15
CA THR A 738 -29.85 -20.90 -38.75
C THR A 738 -31.19 -20.91 -38.03
N GLN A 739 -31.31 -21.79 -37.03
CA GLN A 739 -32.42 -21.89 -36.11
C GLN A 739 -31.87 -22.07 -34.71
N ASP A 740 -32.52 -21.58 -33.68
CA ASP A 740 -32.14 -21.57 -32.28
C ASP A 740 -30.89 -20.71 -31.96
N PHE A 741 -29.79 -20.94 -32.67
CA PHE A 741 -28.54 -20.18 -32.52
C PHE A 741 -28.18 -19.50 -33.85
N HIS A 742 -28.34 -18.17 -33.90
CA HIS A 742 -28.12 -17.41 -35.11
C HIS A 742 -26.65 -16.98 -35.22
N LYS A 743 -25.77 -17.95 -35.53
CA LYS A 743 -24.34 -17.79 -35.65
C LYS A 743 -23.78 -18.55 -36.82
N ILE A 744 -23.06 -17.89 -37.71
CA ILE A 744 -22.41 -18.52 -38.86
C ILE A 744 -20.97 -18.03 -39.01
N SER A 745 -20.15 -18.85 -39.67
CA SER A 745 -18.75 -18.49 -40.01
C SER A 745 -18.65 -18.20 -41.51
N LEU A 746 -18.16 -17.02 -41.83
CA LEU A 746 -18.00 -16.50 -43.20
C LEU A 746 -16.53 -16.30 -43.53
N GLN A 747 -16.20 -16.31 -44.82
CA GLN A 747 -14.84 -16.06 -45.33
C GLN A 747 -14.89 -14.95 -46.39
N PRO A 748 -15.21 -13.69 -45.98
CA PRO A 748 -15.31 -12.59 -46.91
C PRO A 748 -13.94 -12.20 -47.53
N ALA A 749 -13.96 -11.67 -48.74
CA ALA A 749 -12.78 -11.08 -49.38
C ALA A 749 -12.34 -9.78 -48.65
N ALA A 750 -11.21 -9.21 -49.01
CA ALA A 750 -10.85 -7.87 -48.54
C ALA A 750 -11.75 -6.82 -49.23
N GLY A 751 -12.31 -5.88 -48.49
CA GLY A 751 -13.20 -4.85 -49.02
C GLY A 751 -14.39 -4.54 -48.13
N LYS A 752 -15.32 -3.74 -48.67
CA LYS A 752 -16.59 -3.42 -48.01
C LYS A 752 -17.60 -4.51 -48.33
N HIS A 753 -18.28 -4.99 -47.29
CA HIS A 753 -19.31 -6.01 -47.37
C HIS A 753 -20.62 -5.54 -46.73
N SER A 754 -21.75 -6.08 -47.22
CA SER A 754 -23.06 -5.94 -46.62
C SER A 754 -23.54 -7.32 -46.16
N LEU A 755 -23.84 -7.47 -44.86
CA LEU A 755 -24.42 -8.67 -44.30
C LEU A 755 -25.91 -8.42 -44.02
N THR A 756 -26.78 -9.24 -44.64
CA THR A 756 -28.22 -9.13 -44.46
C THR A 756 -28.75 -10.42 -43.83
N ALA A 757 -29.58 -10.29 -42.82
CA ALA A 757 -30.33 -11.39 -42.21
C ALA A 757 -31.81 -11.16 -42.46
N VAL A 758 -32.49 -12.25 -42.87
CA VAL A 758 -33.93 -12.26 -43.10
C VAL A 758 -34.54 -13.39 -42.24
N ASP A 759 -35.58 -13.11 -41.48
CA ASP A 759 -36.26 -14.16 -40.73
C ASP A 759 -37.36 -14.86 -41.55
N GLY A 760 -37.95 -15.90 -40.97
CA GLY A 760 -39.05 -16.66 -41.62
C GLY A 760 -40.34 -15.88 -41.79
N GLU A 761 -40.50 -14.72 -41.13
CA GLU A 761 -41.63 -13.79 -41.23
C GLU A 761 -41.37 -12.66 -42.24
N GLY A 762 -40.14 -12.61 -42.81
CA GLY A 762 -39.75 -11.63 -43.81
C GLY A 762 -39.16 -10.34 -43.24
N ASN A 763 -38.96 -10.26 -41.92
CA ASN A 763 -38.27 -9.13 -41.33
C ASN A 763 -36.79 -9.16 -41.76
N THR A 764 -36.25 -8.00 -42.13
CA THR A 764 -34.91 -7.89 -42.68
C THR A 764 -34.09 -6.89 -41.89
N ILE A 765 -32.85 -7.28 -41.57
CA ILE A 765 -31.85 -6.37 -40.98
C ILE A 765 -30.51 -6.48 -41.75
N SER A 766 -29.86 -5.34 -41.96
CA SER A 766 -28.58 -5.32 -42.66
C SER A 766 -27.53 -4.54 -41.88
N THR A 767 -26.30 -5.01 -41.95
CA THR A 767 -25.12 -4.29 -41.40
C THR A 767 -24.03 -4.25 -42.47
N THR A 768 -23.22 -3.17 -42.47
CA THR A 768 -22.06 -3.06 -43.36
C THR A 768 -20.77 -3.11 -42.55
N PHE A 769 -19.74 -3.74 -43.09
CA PHE A 769 -18.42 -3.84 -42.48
C PHE A 769 -17.30 -3.85 -43.52
N PHE A 770 -16.07 -3.62 -43.09
CA PHE A 770 -14.88 -3.64 -43.94
C PHE A 770 -13.94 -4.74 -43.47
N VAL A 771 -13.41 -5.54 -44.41
CA VAL A 771 -12.39 -6.55 -44.15
C VAL A 771 -11.05 -6.03 -44.67
N GLU A 772 -10.03 -6.00 -43.79
CA GLU A 772 -8.67 -5.56 -44.05
C GLU A 772 -7.76 -6.74 -44.42
#